data_520f6d3261a4b72f178db6241103920c
#
_entry.id   520f6d3261a4b72f178db6241103920c
#
_cell.length_a   1.000
_cell.length_b   1.000
_cell.length_c   1.000
_cell.angle_alpha   90.00
_cell.angle_beta   90.00
_cell.angle_gamma   90.00
#
_symmetry.space_group_name_H-M   'P 1'
#
loop_
_entity.id
_entity.type
_entity.pdbx_description
1 polymer ?
#
loop_
_entity_poly.entity_id
_entity_poly.type
_entity_poly.pdbx_seq_one_letter_code
_entity_poly.pdbx_strand_id
1 'polypeptide(L)'
;MKKILLSLFLTVVCLSSYAQHFITDPNFRQKVESAFQSKMKVIGKKFYNTKGLRVSPEEEEALHFLYAYMPIADATDYPTAYHLKNIRTALRTRTSMPWGKKVPELLFRHFVLPMRVNNEPLDSSRAIFYRELSERVKGLPMKDAILEVNHWCHERVTYEPSDARTSSPLQSIRTGRGRCGEESTFTVAALRSIGIPARQVYTPRWAHTDDNHAWVEAWADGKWYFLGACEPEPVLNLAWFNEPASRAMLMHTRAFGDYEGPEEVMLRTNNFTEINLIDNYGSTSKIDFKIVDKDGKPVDNAKVDFKIYNYAEFYTAVSKYTGTDGTTFLSAGKGDMIVWASKDGQFGFAKATFGKDKSITIKLDYNEQNMPKEADLDIVPPASNTTLPAVTKAQRDENTRRLTYEDSIRHTYIATFPTAESMKDYRYSAATPYIIKARGNWKTIKAFVEKYANQQERALQLLSTLSDKDLRDMPMYILEDNMKAKSSQLSPRVESEMILTPFKQFFEKAFAKEAASFRKNPALLVDWIRKNIRMNPDSRAMRIPQTPKSVWESRITDSRSRDIFFVDVARSLGIEARMDPVAWKIQYKQDGKWVDVDFDAADQQTAKTGKLILTFTPDGFLDDPKYYSHFSISKIVYGQTWLMNFDEGQVDMGGGATWSNTFKNGATLDEGTYILVTGQRMADGSVLAHSRFFQIKPGETTTLPLDVRQESEGVKVIGSFNSEDLFDKDGQNVSILSQTGRGYYVLGVLGIGQEPTNHALHDIEKMKDKLDKWGRPFVLLFKNEAEAKKFQAQKGEFPNLPAKTIFGIDKDGIIQQEIVKEMKLRNTEQLPIFIIADTFNRIVFLSQGYTIGLGEQLVKTSSKL
;
A
#
# COMPACT_ATOMS: atom_id res chain seq x y z
N MET A 1 -0.01 -43.16 61.30
CA MET A 1 -0.71 -41.92 60.92
C MET A 1 0.24 -40.77 60.53
N LYS A 2 1.30 -40.46 61.31
CA LYS A 2 2.23 -39.37 60.95
C LYS A 2 3.01 -39.52 59.59
N LYS A 3 3.33 -40.78 59.22
CA LYS A 3 4.02 -41.04 57.93
C LYS A 3 3.10 -40.97 56.71
N ILE A 4 1.80 -41.24 56.87
CA ILE A 4 0.80 -41.10 55.80
C ILE A 4 0.44 -39.61 55.53
N LEU A 5 0.40 -38.79 56.60
CA LEU A 5 0.19 -37.38 56.48
C LEU A 5 1.37 -36.63 55.77
N LEU A 6 2.62 -37.13 56.01
CA LEU A 6 3.78 -36.51 55.34
C LEU A 6 3.85 -36.87 53.86
N SER A 7 3.44 -38.12 53.49
CA SER A 7 3.34 -38.51 52.09
C SER A 7 2.21 -37.76 51.33
N LEU A 8 1.07 -37.49 51.97
CA LEU A 8 -0.01 -36.67 51.36
C LEU A 8 0.39 -35.22 51.23
N PHE A 9 1.17 -34.66 52.17
CA PHE A 9 1.65 -33.29 52.07
C PHE A 9 2.73 -33.11 50.99
N LEU A 10 3.61 -34.09 50.77
CA LEU A 10 4.56 -34.06 49.65
C LEU A 10 3.88 -34.28 48.30
N THR A 11 2.82 -35.09 48.21
CA THR A 11 2.07 -35.27 46.95
C THR A 11 1.22 -34.03 46.59
N VAL A 12 0.70 -33.30 47.56
CA VAL A 12 -0.04 -32.05 47.32
C VAL A 12 0.90 -30.90 46.97
N VAL A 13 2.13 -30.87 47.48
CA VAL A 13 3.14 -29.83 47.13
C VAL A 13 3.76 -30.12 45.76
N CYS A 14 3.80 -31.37 45.28
CA CYS A 14 4.23 -31.70 43.92
C CYS A 14 3.15 -31.47 42.83
N LEU A 15 1.88 -31.26 43.22
CA LEU A 15 0.79 -30.97 42.28
C LEU A 15 0.53 -29.48 42.04
N SER A 16 1.26 -28.58 42.69
CA SER A 16 1.00 -27.12 42.64
C SER A 16 2.03 -26.28 41.89
N SER A 17 2.85 -26.84 41.05
CA SER A 17 3.76 -26.04 40.22
C SER A 17 4.01 -26.62 38.82
N TYR A 18 2.95 -26.95 38.09
CA TYR A 18 3.03 -26.81 36.66
C TYR A 18 2.86 -25.31 36.39
N ALA A 19 3.98 -24.58 36.30
CA ALA A 19 3.96 -23.22 35.79
C ALA A 19 3.29 -23.31 34.43
N GLN A 20 2.17 -22.60 34.28
CA GLN A 20 1.47 -22.53 33.00
C GLN A 20 2.38 -21.77 32.01
N HIS A 21 3.00 -22.50 31.11
CA HIS A 21 3.85 -21.93 30.09
C HIS A 21 3.00 -21.31 28.99
N PHE A 22 3.37 -20.11 28.53
CA PHE A 22 2.83 -19.51 27.31
C PHE A 22 3.24 -20.31 26.07
N ILE A 23 4.47 -20.80 26.05
CA ILE A 23 5.01 -21.67 24.99
C ILE A 23 5.13 -23.07 25.53
N THR A 24 4.25 -24.00 25.15
CA THR A 24 4.21 -25.34 25.69
C THR A 24 5.34 -26.23 25.18
N ASP A 25 5.78 -26.04 23.92
CA ASP A 25 6.94 -26.76 23.36
C ASP A 25 8.25 -26.27 23.99
N PRO A 26 8.98 -27.10 24.74
CA PRO A 26 10.23 -26.72 25.42
C PRO A 26 11.35 -26.38 24.43
N ASN A 27 11.41 -27.00 23.27
CA ASN A 27 12.44 -26.71 22.25
C ASN A 27 12.21 -25.35 21.64
N PHE A 28 10.97 -25.03 21.25
CA PHE A 28 10.61 -23.73 20.75
C PHE A 28 10.79 -22.63 21.80
N ARG A 29 10.43 -22.89 23.06
CA ARG A 29 10.68 -21.97 24.18
C ARG A 29 12.17 -21.64 24.32
N GLN A 30 13.05 -22.65 24.25
CA GLN A 30 14.50 -22.44 24.29
C GLN A 30 15.00 -21.64 23.09
N LYS A 31 14.45 -21.89 21.89
CA LYS A 31 14.74 -21.10 20.68
C LYS A 31 14.36 -19.64 20.85
N VAL A 32 13.18 -19.36 21.37
CA VAL A 32 12.70 -18.00 21.69
C VAL A 32 13.62 -17.31 22.69
N GLU A 33 14.00 -17.99 23.77
CA GLU A 33 14.90 -17.42 24.78
C GLU A 33 16.27 -17.08 24.17
N SER A 34 16.84 -17.94 23.35
CA SER A 34 18.10 -17.68 22.64
C SER A 34 18.00 -16.49 21.69
N ALA A 35 16.88 -16.36 20.96
CA ALA A 35 16.60 -15.23 20.07
C ALA A 35 16.41 -13.92 20.86
N PHE A 36 15.71 -13.98 21.99
CA PHE A 36 15.57 -12.85 22.90
C PHE A 36 16.92 -12.36 23.44
N GLN A 37 17.77 -13.25 23.93
CA GLN A 37 19.09 -12.90 24.42
C GLN A 37 19.97 -12.29 23.31
N SER A 38 19.88 -12.83 22.11
CA SER A 38 20.55 -12.27 20.92
C SER A 38 20.06 -10.86 20.59
N LYS A 39 18.75 -10.64 20.61
CA LYS A 39 18.15 -9.30 20.42
C LYS A 39 18.64 -8.31 21.49
N MET A 40 18.70 -8.72 22.74
CA MET A 40 19.18 -7.86 23.84
C MET A 40 20.65 -7.48 23.71
N LYS A 41 21.49 -8.35 23.14
CA LYS A 41 22.89 -8.01 22.80
C LYS A 41 22.96 -6.96 21.70
N VAL A 42 22.02 -7.00 20.73
CA VAL A 42 21.99 -6.09 19.58
C VAL A 42 21.52 -4.69 19.99
N ILE A 43 20.36 -4.58 20.67
CA ILE A 43 19.72 -3.28 20.97
C ILE A 43 20.13 -2.70 22.34
N GLY A 44 20.63 -3.52 23.24
CA GLY A 44 20.97 -3.16 24.65
C GLY A 44 19.85 -3.45 25.64
N LYS A 45 20.24 -4.00 26.81
CA LYS A 45 19.31 -4.45 27.86
C LYS A 45 18.40 -3.36 28.42
N LYS A 46 18.76 -2.07 28.28
CA LYS A 46 17.96 -0.94 28.79
C LYS A 46 16.58 -0.80 28.11
N PHE A 47 16.40 -1.36 26.91
CA PHE A 47 15.13 -1.35 26.18
C PHE A 47 14.17 -2.45 26.62
N TYR A 48 14.60 -3.40 27.44
CA TYR A 48 13.76 -4.36 28.13
C TYR A 48 13.78 -4.05 29.62
N ASN A 49 12.77 -3.34 30.10
CA ASN A 49 12.73 -2.87 31.49
C ASN A 49 11.42 -3.29 32.17
N THR A 50 11.52 -4.30 33.03
CA THR A 50 10.41 -4.80 33.84
C THR A 50 10.42 -4.27 35.28
N LYS A 51 11.36 -3.35 35.62
CA LYS A 51 11.48 -2.81 36.97
C LYS A 51 10.19 -2.06 37.36
N GLY A 52 9.61 -2.49 38.49
CA GLY A 52 8.36 -1.92 38.99
C GLY A 52 7.09 -2.50 38.31
N LEU A 53 7.24 -3.36 37.32
CA LEU A 53 6.12 -4.11 36.73
C LEU A 53 5.98 -5.45 37.43
N ARG A 54 4.75 -5.84 37.77
CA ARG A 54 4.43 -7.21 38.23
C ARG A 54 4.21 -8.05 36.98
N VAL A 55 5.11 -8.97 36.69
CA VAL A 55 5.09 -9.81 35.48
C VAL A 55 4.95 -11.27 35.93
N SER A 56 3.95 -11.97 35.42
CA SER A 56 3.82 -13.42 35.64
C SER A 56 4.78 -14.21 34.73
N PRO A 57 5.11 -15.49 35.04
CA PRO A 57 5.93 -16.31 34.16
C PRO A 57 5.37 -16.43 32.72
N GLU A 58 4.06 -16.56 32.56
CA GLU A 58 3.38 -16.58 31.26
C GLU A 58 3.53 -15.28 30.51
N GLU A 59 3.39 -14.13 31.18
CA GLU A 59 3.58 -12.81 30.63
C GLU A 59 5.04 -12.57 30.24
N GLU A 60 6.00 -13.08 31.01
CA GLU A 60 7.43 -12.97 30.73
C GLU A 60 7.82 -13.76 29.47
N GLU A 61 7.35 -15.00 29.34
CA GLU A 61 7.56 -15.79 28.10
C GLU A 61 6.94 -15.08 26.87
N ALA A 62 5.76 -14.49 27.01
CA ALA A 62 5.11 -13.73 25.95
C ALA A 62 5.90 -12.45 25.61
N LEU A 63 6.46 -11.74 26.59
CA LEU A 63 7.36 -10.61 26.38
C LEU A 63 8.63 -11.04 25.65
N HIS A 64 9.27 -12.14 26.08
CA HIS A 64 10.46 -12.67 25.42
C HIS A 64 10.18 -13.03 23.96
N PHE A 65 9.03 -13.68 23.70
CA PHE A 65 8.60 -13.96 22.32
C PHE A 65 8.45 -12.68 21.48
N LEU A 66 7.76 -11.67 21.99
CA LEU A 66 7.60 -10.41 21.24
C LEU A 66 8.96 -9.72 21.01
N TYR A 67 9.78 -9.58 22.05
CA TYR A 67 11.09 -8.92 21.92
C TYR A 67 12.07 -9.69 21.04
N ALA A 68 12.01 -11.03 21.05
CA ALA A 68 12.85 -11.86 20.18
C ALA A 68 12.65 -11.50 18.70
N TYR A 69 11.40 -11.23 18.29
CA TYR A 69 11.04 -11.12 16.88
C TYR A 69 10.55 -9.74 16.44
N MET A 70 10.21 -8.80 17.35
CA MET A 70 9.76 -7.48 16.92
C MET A 70 10.86 -6.70 16.21
N PRO A 71 10.52 -5.78 15.28
CA PRO A 71 11.47 -4.84 14.68
C PRO A 71 12.21 -4.02 15.75
N ILE A 72 13.42 -3.55 15.42
CA ILE A 72 14.20 -2.69 16.33
C ILE A 72 13.39 -1.46 16.76
N ALA A 73 12.69 -0.83 15.82
CA ALA A 73 11.83 0.32 16.10
C ALA A 73 10.80 0.02 17.21
N ASP A 74 10.09 -1.12 17.13
CA ASP A 74 9.09 -1.47 18.15
C ASP A 74 9.71 -1.71 19.53
N ALA A 75 10.92 -2.25 19.58
CA ALA A 75 11.63 -2.48 20.82
C ALA A 75 12.20 -1.20 21.44
N THR A 76 12.54 -0.21 20.63
CA THR A 76 13.21 1.02 21.09
C THR A 76 12.30 2.22 21.21
N ASP A 77 11.23 2.30 20.45
CA ASP A 77 10.28 3.41 20.46
C ASP A 77 9.16 3.24 21.49
N TYR A 78 8.87 2.01 21.91
CA TYR A 78 7.80 1.71 22.88
C TYR A 78 8.35 1.04 24.15
N PRO A 79 7.91 1.49 25.34
CA PRO A 79 8.41 0.93 26.59
C PRO A 79 7.84 -0.49 26.83
N THR A 80 8.57 -1.31 27.62
CA THR A 80 8.13 -2.66 28.00
C THR A 80 6.73 -2.69 28.64
N ALA A 81 6.37 -1.67 29.42
CA ALA A 81 5.04 -1.55 30.01
C ALA A 81 3.91 -1.46 28.94
N TYR A 82 4.18 -0.84 27.81
CA TYR A 82 3.25 -0.82 26.69
C TYR A 82 3.01 -2.21 26.13
N HIS A 83 4.07 -2.98 25.87
CA HIS A 83 3.96 -4.34 25.37
C HIS A 83 3.26 -5.25 26.38
N LEU A 84 3.60 -5.15 27.68
CA LEU A 84 2.96 -5.92 28.74
C LEU A 84 1.45 -5.66 28.83
N LYS A 85 1.01 -4.41 28.72
CA LYS A 85 -0.42 -4.04 28.70
C LYS A 85 -1.16 -4.72 27.55
N ASN A 86 -0.56 -4.77 26.36
CA ASN A 86 -1.14 -5.41 25.19
C ASN A 86 -1.14 -6.95 25.33
N ILE A 87 -0.09 -7.54 25.88
CA ILE A 87 -0.04 -8.97 26.21
C ILE A 87 -1.18 -9.35 27.16
N ARG A 88 -1.37 -8.59 28.23
CA ARG A 88 -2.43 -8.84 29.23
C ARG A 88 -3.82 -8.83 28.58
N THR A 89 -4.07 -7.90 27.69
CA THR A 89 -5.35 -7.86 26.95
C THR A 89 -5.50 -9.08 26.06
N ALA A 90 -4.44 -9.49 25.35
CA ALA A 90 -4.48 -10.70 24.51
C ALA A 90 -4.68 -11.97 25.34
N LEU A 91 -3.92 -12.17 26.40
CA LEU A 91 -4.04 -13.36 27.27
C LEU A 91 -5.43 -13.45 27.92
N ARG A 92 -6.03 -12.31 28.30
CA ARG A 92 -7.40 -12.26 28.83
C ARG A 92 -8.39 -12.91 27.86
N THR A 93 -8.25 -12.76 26.56
CA THR A 93 -9.17 -13.33 25.57
C THR A 93 -9.23 -14.85 25.62
N ARG A 94 -8.14 -15.53 26.09
CA ARG A 94 -8.10 -16.98 26.23
C ARG A 94 -9.09 -17.51 27.27
N THR A 95 -9.46 -16.69 28.22
CA THR A 95 -10.40 -17.07 29.31
C THR A 95 -11.75 -16.38 29.20
N SER A 96 -11.81 -15.17 28.61
CA SER A 96 -13.03 -14.37 28.56
C SER A 96 -13.88 -14.55 27.31
N MET A 97 -13.26 -15.00 26.18
CA MET A 97 -13.99 -15.19 24.93
C MET A 97 -14.39 -16.65 24.72
N PRO A 98 -15.59 -16.91 24.13
CA PRO A 98 -16.06 -18.29 23.93
C PRO A 98 -15.14 -19.20 23.13
N TRP A 99 -14.34 -18.60 22.23
CA TRP A 99 -13.36 -19.29 21.38
C TRP A 99 -11.94 -19.35 21.97
N GLY A 100 -11.69 -18.66 23.08
CA GLY A 100 -10.34 -18.48 23.62
C GLY A 100 -9.55 -19.77 23.81
N LYS A 101 -10.21 -20.83 24.32
CA LYS A 101 -9.60 -22.15 24.48
C LYS A 101 -9.55 -23.00 23.21
N LYS A 102 -10.33 -22.64 22.18
CA LYS A 102 -10.37 -23.35 20.89
C LYS A 102 -9.25 -22.90 19.95
N VAL A 103 -8.76 -21.69 20.14
CA VAL A 103 -7.67 -21.14 19.30
C VAL A 103 -6.37 -21.87 19.62
N PRO A 104 -5.73 -22.55 18.64
CA PRO A 104 -4.46 -23.23 18.82
C PRO A 104 -3.36 -22.25 19.29
N GLU A 105 -2.45 -22.73 20.12
CA GLU A 105 -1.34 -21.94 20.66
C GLU A 105 -0.49 -21.31 19.53
N LEU A 106 -0.19 -22.07 18.48
CA LEU A 106 0.55 -21.59 17.32
C LEU A 106 -0.13 -20.36 16.69
N LEU A 107 -1.43 -20.43 16.44
CA LEU A 107 -2.17 -19.32 15.83
C LEU A 107 -2.33 -18.16 16.80
N PHE A 108 -2.53 -18.41 18.08
CA PHE A 108 -2.60 -17.35 19.08
C PHE A 108 -1.27 -16.58 19.13
N ARG A 109 -0.16 -17.30 19.19
CA ARG A 109 1.19 -16.73 19.30
C ARG A 109 1.55 -15.85 18.11
N HIS A 110 1.20 -16.27 16.89
CA HIS A 110 1.61 -15.57 15.67
C HIS A 110 0.57 -14.62 15.10
N PHE A 111 -0.74 -14.78 15.39
CA PHE A 111 -1.82 -14.05 14.74
C PHE A 111 -2.83 -13.40 15.71
N VAL A 112 -2.63 -13.50 17.02
CA VAL A 112 -3.40 -12.78 18.06
C VAL A 112 -2.49 -11.90 18.90
N LEU A 113 -1.45 -12.49 19.48
CA LEU A 113 -0.56 -11.82 20.44
C LEU A 113 0.13 -10.57 19.86
N PRO A 114 0.72 -10.61 18.64
CA PRO A 114 1.43 -9.47 18.09
C PRO A 114 0.49 -8.28 17.82
N MET A 115 0.98 -7.07 18.14
CA MET A 115 0.27 -5.83 17.80
C MET A 115 0.46 -5.48 16.34
N ARG A 116 1.71 -5.57 15.86
CA ARG A 116 2.06 -5.14 14.49
C ARG A 116 1.37 -5.99 13.43
N VAL A 117 0.82 -5.33 12.44
CA VAL A 117 0.18 -5.94 11.27
C VAL A 117 0.97 -5.64 10.00
N ASN A 118 1.33 -4.36 9.80
CA ASN A 118 2.05 -3.86 8.62
C ASN A 118 3.17 -2.92 9.09
N ASN A 119 3.31 -1.74 8.48
CA ASN A 119 4.29 -0.71 8.84
C ASN A 119 3.69 0.45 9.64
N GLU A 120 2.48 0.29 10.16
CA GLU A 120 1.78 1.26 11.00
C GLU A 120 2.55 1.60 12.28
N PRO A 121 2.41 2.83 12.83
CA PRO A 121 2.81 3.09 14.20
C PRO A 121 1.89 2.34 15.16
N LEU A 122 2.44 1.80 16.24
CA LEU A 122 1.66 1.10 17.26
C LEU A 122 0.93 2.11 18.14
N ASP A 123 -0.28 1.74 18.61
CA ASP A 123 -1.12 2.58 19.46
C ASP A 123 -1.80 1.78 20.58
N SER A 124 -2.74 2.38 21.29
CA SER A 124 -3.46 1.75 22.41
C SER A 124 -4.78 1.10 21.99
N SER A 125 -5.00 0.85 20.71
CA SER A 125 -6.26 0.33 20.15
C SER A 125 -6.73 -0.98 20.78
N ARG A 126 -5.83 -1.92 21.05
CA ARG A 126 -6.19 -3.27 21.52
C ARG A 126 -7.09 -3.24 22.77
N ALA A 127 -6.73 -2.47 23.78
CA ALA A 127 -7.51 -2.40 25.01
C ALA A 127 -8.85 -1.63 24.83
N ILE A 128 -8.87 -0.66 23.92
CA ILE A 128 -10.06 0.11 23.59
C ILE A 128 -11.04 -0.78 22.82
N PHE A 129 -10.56 -1.45 21.78
CA PHE A 129 -11.38 -2.33 20.95
C PHE A 129 -11.90 -3.54 21.72
N TYR A 130 -11.07 -4.14 22.59
CA TYR A 130 -11.52 -5.23 23.45
C TYR A 130 -12.75 -4.84 24.26
N ARG A 131 -12.79 -3.66 24.88
CA ARG A 131 -13.92 -3.22 25.71
C ARG A 131 -15.22 -3.07 24.92
N GLU A 132 -15.15 -2.55 23.70
CA GLU A 132 -16.33 -2.39 22.85
C GLU A 132 -16.76 -3.73 22.23
N LEU A 133 -15.80 -4.43 21.62
CA LEU A 133 -16.10 -5.60 20.80
C LEU A 133 -16.44 -6.84 21.63
N SER A 134 -15.86 -7.01 22.82
CA SER A 134 -16.21 -8.15 23.67
C SER A 134 -17.68 -8.18 24.08
N GLU A 135 -18.30 -7.02 24.30
CA GLU A 135 -19.74 -6.92 24.57
C GLU A 135 -20.56 -7.03 23.27
N ARG A 136 -20.10 -6.43 22.18
CA ARG A 136 -20.80 -6.43 20.90
C ARG A 136 -20.95 -7.83 20.30
N VAL A 137 -19.96 -8.68 20.43
CA VAL A 137 -19.97 -10.05 19.89
C VAL A 137 -20.44 -11.11 20.92
N LYS A 138 -20.94 -10.66 22.07
CA LYS A 138 -21.39 -11.54 23.13
C LYS A 138 -22.49 -12.49 22.66
N GLY A 139 -22.24 -13.80 22.87
CA GLY A 139 -23.18 -14.85 22.47
C GLY A 139 -23.15 -15.23 20.98
N LEU A 140 -22.34 -14.58 20.17
CA LEU A 140 -22.19 -14.95 18.75
C LEU A 140 -21.25 -16.13 18.57
N PRO A 141 -21.50 -17.05 17.62
CA PRO A 141 -20.53 -17.97 17.10
C PRO A 141 -19.33 -17.22 16.47
N MET A 142 -18.16 -17.87 16.41
CA MET A 142 -16.93 -17.20 15.96
C MET A 142 -17.01 -16.61 14.56
N LYS A 143 -17.66 -17.28 13.60
CA LYS A 143 -17.86 -16.78 12.24
C LYS A 143 -18.75 -15.52 12.21
N ASP A 144 -19.83 -15.53 12.99
CA ASP A 144 -20.73 -14.38 13.07
C ASP A 144 -20.06 -13.21 13.79
N ALA A 145 -19.20 -13.49 14.77
CA ALA A 145 -18.39 -12.48 15.44
C ALA A 145 -17.40 -11.80 14.44
N ILE A 146 -16.79 -12.58 13.53
CA ILE A 146 -15.92 -12.01 12.47
C ILE A 146 -16.71 -11.03 11.58
N LEU A 147 -17.89 -11.43 11.12
CA LEU A 147 -18.76 -10.56 10.31
C LEU A 147 -19.18 -9.31 11.09
N GLU A 148 -19.54 -9.47 12.36
CA GLU A 148 -19.96 -8.36 13.22
C GLU A 148 -18.83 -7.36 13.48
N VAL A 149 -17.61 -7.82 13.66
CA VAL A 149 -16.43 -6.95 13.77
C VAL A 149 -16.22 -6.15 12.48
N ASN A 150 -16.43 -6.76 11.31
CA ASN A 150 -16.29 -6.05 10.04
C ASN A 150 -17.35 -4.95 9.88
N HIS A 151 -18.59 -5.20 10.28
CA HIS A 151 -19.63 -4.17 10.38
C HIS A 151 -19.24 -3.03 11.33
N TRP A 152 -18.68 -3.36 12.51
CA TRP A 152 -18.15 -2.36 13.45
C TRP A 152 -17.01 -1.53 12.83
N CYS A 153 -16.18 -2.14 12.00
CA CYS A 153 -15.13 -1.43 11.27
C CYS A 153 -15.72 -0.45 10.24
N HIS A 154 -16.72 -0.89 9.47
CA HIS A 154 -17.40 -0.07 8.47
C HIS A 154 -18.15 1.14 9.06
N GLU A 155 -18.68 1.04 10.28
CA GLU A 155 -19.25 2.19 11.00
C GLU A 155 -18.23 3.34 11.16
N ARG A 156 -16.94 3.06 11.10
CA ARG A 156 -15.86 3.99 11.46
C ARG A 156 -14.94 4.39 10.32
N VAL A 157 -14.68 3.48 9.41
CA VAL A 157 -13.68 3.68 8.34
C VAL A 157 -14.25 3.20 7.02
N THR A 158 -14.01 3.96 5.96
CA THR A 158 -14.28 3.59 4.57
C THR A 158 -13.06 3.89 3.71
N TYR A 159 -13.03 3.34 2.49
CA TYR A 159 -11.91 3.50 1.57
C TYR A 159 -11.71 4.95 1.12
N GLU A 160 -10.46 5.38 1.08
CA GLU A 160 -9.97 6.58 0.38
C GLU A 160 -8.48 6.38 0.05
N PRO A 161 -8.07 6.57 -1.22
CA PRO A 161 -6.67 6.53 -1.59
C PRO A 161 -5.87 7.63 -0.87
N SER A 162 -4.64 7.34 -0.51
CA SER A 162 -3.76 8.28 0.18
C SER A 162 -2.29 7.90 -0.02
N ASP A 163 -1.36 8.60 0.64
CA ASP A 163 0.06 8.28 0.58
C ASP A 163 0.42 6.89 1.10
N ALA A 164 1.63 6.42 0.82
CA ALA A 164 2.08 5.05 1.14
C ALA A 164 2.20 4.75 2.65
N ARG A 165 2.17 5.77 3.51
CA ARG A 165 2.24 5.60 4.96
C ARG A 165 0.96 4.97 5.51
N THR A 166 1.08 3.91 6.30
CA THR A 166 -0.06 3.28 6.97
C THR A 166 -0.33 3.99 8.29
N SER A 167 -1.55 4.49 8.48
CA SER A 167 -2.01 5.06 9.75
C SER A 167 -2.26 3.97 10.79
N SER A 168 -2.12 4.30 12.08
CA SER A 168 -2.50 3.39 13.15
C SER A 168 -4.01 3.17 13.20
N PRO A 169 -4.51 2.10 13.84
CA PRO A 169 -5.94 1.84 13.95
C PRO A 169 -6.75 2.99 14.53
N LEU A 170 -6.28 3.65 15.59
CA LEU A 170 -6.98 4.80 16.19
C LEU A 170 -6.95 6.04 15.28
N GLN A 171 -5.87 6.23 14.52
CA GLN A 171 -5.80 7.33 13.56
C GLN A 171 -6.72 7.11 12.36
N SER A 172 -6.87 5.87 11.91
CA SER A 172 -7.84 5.52 10.86
C SER A 172 -9.27 5.86 11.29
N ILE A 173 -9.66 5.53 12.52
CA ILE A 173 -10.96 5.93 13.10
C ILE A 173 -11.08 7.46 13.16
N ARG A 174 -10.06 8.16 13.66
CA ARG A 174 -10.05 9.62 13.76
C ARG A 174 -10.22 10.30 12.41
N THR A 175 -9.63 9.73 11.38
CA THR A 175 -9.76 10.23 10.01
C THR A 175 -11.10 9.87 9.37
N GLY A 176 -11.71 8.75 9.75
CA GLY A 176 -12.93 8.19 9.18
C GLY A 176 -12.72 7.55 7.80
N ARG A 177 -11.49 7.45 7.33
CA ARG A 177 -11.11 6.92 6.02
C ARG A 177 -9.73 6.30 6.06
N GLY A 178 -9.46 5.38 5.14
CA GLY A 178 -8.17 4.77 4.93
C GLY A 178 -8.09 4.05 3.58
N ARG A 179 -6.88 3.84 3.05
CA ARG A 179 -6.69 2.93 1.91
C ARG A 179 -6.73 1.47 2.38
N CYS A 180 -6.75 0.51 1.46
CA CYS A 180 -6.86 -0.92 1.79
C CYS A 180 -5.82 -1.41 2.82
N GLY A 181 -4.61 -0.84 2.83
CA GLY A 181 -3.58 -1.14 3.83
C GLY A 181 -3.97 -0.72 5.25
N GLU A 182 -4.64 0.44 5.42
CA GLU A 182 -5.16 0.90 6.72
C GLU A 182 -6.41 0.15 7.14
N GLU A 183 -7.36 -0.07 6.22
CA GLU A 183 -8.59 -0.80 6.51
C GLU A 183 -8.30 -2.22 6.98
N SER A 184 -7.38 -2.92 6.30
CA SER A 184 -6.98 -4.28 6.69
C SER A 184 -6.17 -4.30 7.99
N THR A 185 -5.28 -3.34 8.22
CA THR A 185 -4.56 -3.20 9.50
C THR A 185 -5.53 -2.97 10.64
N PHE A 186 -6.50 -2.09 10.45
CA PHE A 186 -7.54 -1.77 11.44
C PHE A 186 -8.43 -2.99 11.75
N THR A 187 -8.92 -3.69 10.72
CA THR A 187 -9.77 -4.86 10.88
C THR A 187 -9.03 -6.01 11.55
N VAL A 188 -7.76 -6.27 11.21
CA VAL A 188 -6.91 -7.26 11.89
C VAL A 188 -6.72 -6.89 13.37
N ALA A 189 -6.44 -5.62 13.68
CA ALA A 189 -6.29 -5.15 15.05
C ALA A 189 -7.59 -5.35 15.86
N ALA A 190 -8.74 -5.09 15.26
CA ALA A 190 -10.05 -5.29 15.87
C ALA A 190 -10.31 -6.78 16.18
N LEU A 191 -10.10 -7.67 15.23
CA LEU A 191 -10.26 -9.12 15.41
C LEU A 191 -9.32 -9.67 16.47
N ARG A 192 -8.02 -9.31 16.41
CA ARG A 192 -7.02 -9.74 17.41
C ARG A 192 -7.36 -9.25 18.81
N SER A 193 -8.02 -8.10 18.95
CA SER A 193 -8.37 -7.54 20.26
C SER A 193 -9.32 -8.43 21.06
N ILE A 194 -10.14 -9.23 20.39
CA ILE A 194 -11.07 -10.21 20.99
C ILE A 194 -10.59 -11.66 20.84
N GLY A 195 -9.30 -11.86 20.52
CA GLY A 195 -8.67 -13.18 20.49
C GLY A 195 -8.97 -14.02 19.24
N ILE A 196 -9.46 -13.44 18.17
CA ILE A 196 -9.63 -14.10 16.87
C ILE A 196 -8.32 -13.98 16.09
N PRO A 197 -7.68 -15.11 15.71
CA PRO A 197 -6.51 -15.06 14.85
C PRO A 197 -6.85 -14.40 13.52
N ALA A 198 -6.11 -13.35 13.19
CA ALA A 198 -6.32 -12.61 11.97
C ALA A 198 -4.99 -12.16 11.35
N ARG A 199 -4.95 -12.11 10.03
CA ARG A 199 -3.78 -11.73 9.26
C ARG A 199 -4.16 -10.86 8.07
N GLN A 200 -3.30 -9.89 7.76
CA GLN A 200 -3.43 -9.10 6.56
C GLN A 200 -2.94 -9.94 5.39
N VAL A 201 -3.78 -10.10 4.39
CA VAL A 201 -3.42 -10.73 3.12
C VAL A 201 -3.24 -9.64 2.09
N TYR A 202 -2.22 -9.74 1.26
CA TYR A 202 -2.03 -8.80 0.17
C TYR A 202 -1.53 -9.49 -1.09
N THR A 203 -2.05 -9.01 -2.23
CA THR A 203 -1.38 -9.19 -3.51
C THR A 203 -0.47 -7.97 -3.71
N PRO A 204 0.85 -8.18 -3.82
CA PRO A 204 1.78 -7.05 -3.91
C PRO A 204 1.54 -6.22 -5.16
N ARG A 205 1.12 -6.88 -6.24
CA ARG A 205 0.63 -6.30 -7.48
C ARG A 205 -0.32 -7.27 -8.17
N TRP A 206 -1.40 -6.75 -8.75
CA TRP A 206 -2.25 -7.52 -9.63
C TRP A 206 -1.51 -7.87 -10.93
N ALA A 207 -1.76 -9.05 -11.48
CA ALA A 207 -1.20 -9.44 -12.78
C ALA A 207 -2.03 -8.93 -13.97
N HIS A 208 -3.36 -8.90 -13.81
CA HIS A 208 -4.32 -8.58 -14.88
C HIS A 208 -4.68 -7.08 -14.96
N THR A 209 -4.33 -6.29 -13.98
CA THR A 209 -4.55 -4.84 -13.91
C THR A 209 -3.42 -4.17 -13.13
N ASP A 210 -3.29 -2.87 -13.24
CA ASP A 210 -2.34 -2.14 -12.41
C ASP A 210 -2.89 -2.01 -10.99
N ASP A 211 -2.02 -1.62 -10.02
CA ASP A 211 -2.33 -1.51 -8.61
C ASP A 211 -2.14 -2.80 -7.79
N ASN A 212 -2.44 -2.73 -6.52
CA ASN A 212 -2.35 -3.80 -5.52
C ASN A 212 -3.60 -3.83 -4.67
N HIS A 213 -3.71 -4.82 -3.78
CA HIS A 213 -4.80 -4.85 -2.80
C HIS A 213 -4.40 -5.58 -1.53
N ALA A 214 -5.02 -5.19 -0.42
CA ALA A 214 -4.88 -5.83 0.87
C ALA A 214 -6.26 -6.03 1.51
N TRP A 215 -6.43 -7.20 2.16
CA TRP A 215 -7.64 -7.58 2.86
C TRP A 215 -7.31 -8.43 4.09
N VAL A 216 -8.27 -9.15 4.63
CA VAL A 216 -8.11 -9.89 5.88
C VAL A 216 -8.48 -11.36 5.71
N GLU A 217 -7.67 -12.24 6.29
CA GLU A 217 -8.09 -13.59 6.66
C GLU A 217 -8.26 -13.68 8.17
N ALA A 218 -9.35 -14.30 8.61
CA ALA A 218 -9.65 -14.58 10.00
C ALA A 218 -9.91 -16.09 10.19
N TRP A 219 -9.36 -16.65 11.26
CA TRP A 219 -9.51 -18.06 11.56
C TRP A 219 -10.73 -18.31 12.44
N ALA A 220 -11.53 -19.29 12.06
CA ALA A 220 -12.66 -19.77 12.85
C ALA A 220 -12.82 -21.29 12.72
N ASP A 221 -12.93 -21.97 13.85
CA ASP A 221 -13.29 -23.39 13.94
C ASP A 221 -12.49 -24.31 13.00
N GLY A 222 -11.19 -24.09 12.92
CA GLY A 222 -10.26 -24.94 12.15
C GLY A 222 -9.93 -24.46 10.74
N LYS A 223 -10.51 -23.35 10.27
CA LYS A 223 -10.29 -22.82 8.91
C LYS A 223 -10.01 -21.32 8.88
N TRP A 224 -9.26 -20.89 7.87
CA TRP A 224 -9.11 -19.50 7.50
C TRP A 224 -10.20 -19.10 6.52
N TYR A 225 -10.80 -17.93 6.76
CA TYR A 225 -11.82 -17.31 5.92
C TYR A 225 -11.37 -15.90 5.57
N PHE A 226 -11.59 -15.47 4.33
CA PHE A 226 -11.29 -14.10 3.94
C PHE A 226 -12.52 -13.20 3.96
N LEU A 227 -12.27 -11.90 4.09
CA LEU A 227 -13.26 -10.83 4.06
C LEU A 227 -12.60 -9.55 3.57
N GLY A 228 -13.37 -8.71 2.88
CA GLY A 228 -12.98 -7.32 2.58
C GLY A 228 -12.97 -6.49 3.86
N ALA A 229 -11.85 -5.82 4.13
CA ALA A 229 -11.70 -5.03 5.35
C ALA A 229 -12.55 -3.77 5.29
N CYS A 230 -13.34 -3.52 6.32
CA CYS A 230 -14.33 -2.44 6.36
C CYS A 230 -15.38 -2.51 5.23
N GLU A 231 -15.49 -3.63 4.55
CA GLU A 231 -16.43 -3.89 3.46
C GLU A 231 -17.30 -5.12 3.79
N PRO A 232 -18.26 -5.03 4.71
CA PRO A 232 -19.04 -6.17 5.16
C PRO A 232 -19.89 -6.80 4.06
N GLU A 233 -19.78 -8.11 3.96
CA GLU A 233 -20.62 -8.97 3.12
C GLU A 233 -21.47 -9.90 3.99
N PRO A 234 -22.57 -10.47 3.48
CA PRO A 234 -23.45 -11.32 4.27
C PRO A 234 -22.79 -12.61 4.79
N VAL A 235 -21.77 -13.09 4.10
CA VAL A 235 -21.07 -14.34 4.40
C VAL A 235 -19.56 -14.17 4.23
N LEU A 236 -18.78 -15.00 4.93
CA LEU A 236 -17.32 -15.05 4.73
C LEU A 236 -16.96 -15.65 3.35
N ASN A 237 -15.75 -15.40 2.88
CA ASN A 237 -15.24 -15.76 1.55
C ASN A 237 -16.02 -15.11 0.39
N LEU A 238 -16.72 -14.04 0.68
CA LEU A 238 -17.37 -13.18 -0.30
C LEU A 238 -16.80 -11.76 -0.18
N ALA A 239 -16.32 -11.24 -1.30
CA ALA A 239 -15.84 -9.86 -1.42
C ALA A 239 -15.84 -9.49 -2.90
N TRP A 240 -15.78 -8.19 -3.22
CA TRP A 240 -15.72 -7.74 -4.60
C TRP A 240 -14.50 -8.30 -5.36
N PHE A 241 -13.43 -8.62 -4.64
CA PHE A 241 -12.18 -9.10 -5.23
C PHE A 241 -12.11 -10.63 -5.44
N ASN A 242 -13.21 -11.39 -5.29
CA ASN A 242 -13.19 -12.83 -5.54
C ASN A 242 -12.64 -13.17 -6.94
N GLU A 243 -13.15 -12.50 -7.97
CA GLU A 243 -12.68 -12.72 -9.34
C GLU A 243 -11.24 -12.23 -9.55
N PRO A 244 -10.88 -10.97 -9.21
CA PRO A 244 -9.50 -10.51 -9.27
C PRO A 244 -8.51 -11.40 -8.51
N ALA A 245 -8.89 -11.88 -7.33
CA ALA A 245 -8.05 -12.75 -6.51
C ALA A 245 -7.73 -14.07 -7.20
N SER A 246 -8.71 -14.65 -7.95
CA SER A 246 -8.49 -15.88 -8.71
C SER A 246 -7.51 -15.72 -9.88
N ARG A 247 -7.23 -14.47 -10.28
CA ARG A 247 -6.32 -14.08 -11.36
C ARG A 247 -4.98 -13.54 -10.86
N ALA A 248 -4.69 -13.63 -9.57
CA ALA A 248 -3.41 -13.16 -9.04
C ALA A 248 -2.28 -14.16 -9.31
N MET A 249 -1.07 -13.64 -9.46
CA MET A 249 0.14 -14.44 -9.47
C MET A 249 0.57 -14.82 -8.06
N LEU A 250 0.50 -13.88 -7.11
CA LEU A 250 0.93 -14.06 -5.72
C LEU A 250 -0.04 -13.43 -4.74
N MET A 251 -0.22 -14.13 -3.61
CA MET A 251 -0.83 -13.62 -2.40
C MET A 251 -0.05 -14.09 -1.20
N HIS A 252 0.26 -13.19 -0.31
CA HIS A 252 1.04 -13.55 0.86
C HIS A 252 0.66 -12.74 2.10
N THR A 253 1.14 -13.23 3.24
CA THR A 253 1.10 -12.52 4.51
C THR A 253 2.43 -12.68 5.23
N ARG A 254 2.71 -11.78 6.15
CA ARG A 254 3.85 -11.84 7.06
C ARG A 254 3.38 -12.30 8.43
N ALA A 255 3.62 -13.57 8.74
CA ALA A 255 3.41 -14.08 10.07
C ALA A 255 4.51 -13.53 11.00
N PHE A 256 4.12 -13.00 12.16
CA PHE A 256 5.08 -12.46 13.12
C PHE A 256 6.01 -13.57 13.64
N GLY A 257 7.30 -13.31 13.63
CA GLY A 257 8.32 -14.20 14.17
C GLY A 257 8.60 -15.44 13.30
N ASP A 258 9.15 -16.45 13.95
CA ASP A 258 9.52 -17.72 13.32
C ASP A 258 8.31 -18.67 13.32
N TYR A 259 7.49 -18.56 12.28
CA TYR A 259 6.27 -19.32 12.12
C TYR A 259 6.53 -20.65 11.39
N GLU A 260 6.07 -21.74 11.95
CA GLU A 260 6.16 -23.09 11.41
C GLU A 260 4.76 -23.68 11.13
N GLY A 261 4.04 -23.07 10.20
CA GLY A 261 2.76 -23.56 9.72
C GLY A 261 2.89 -24.40 8.45
N PRO A 262 1.75 -24.86 7.90
CA PRO A 262 1.72 -25.73 6.72
C PRO A 262 1.96 -25.00 5.39
N GLU A 263 1.91 -23.67 5.36
CA GLU A 263 1.99 -22.88 4.16
C GLU A 263 3.42 -22.83 3.59
N GLU A 264 3.57 -22.66 2.27
CA GLU A 264 4.87 -22.46 1.62
C GLU A 264 5.54 -21.18 2.17
N VAL A 265 6.76 -21.33 2.67
CA VAL A 265 7.59 -20.22 3.14
C VAL A 265 8.30 -19.58 1.95
N MET A 266 8.08 -18.29 1.72
CA MET A 266 8.77 -17.52 0.70
C MET A 266 10.05 -16.87 1.24
N LEU A 267 9.98 -16.29 2.43
CA LEU A 267 11.11 -15.66 3.09
C LEU A 267 11.00 -15.82 4.60
N ARG A 268 12.14 -16.09 5.26
CA ARG A 268 12.26 -16.11 6.71
C ARG A 268 13.30 -15.10 7.16
N THR A 269 12.91 -14.25 8.10
CA THR A 269 13.77 -13.22 8.69
C THR A 269 13.74 -13.32 10.21
N ASN A 270 14.51 -12.49 10.89
CA ASN A 270 14.45 -12.40 12.36
C ASN A 270 13.16 -11.75 12.87
N ASN A 271 12.32 -11.15 12.01
CA ASN A 271 11.09 -10.48 12.44
C ASN A 271 9.81 -11.21 12.00
N PHE A 272 9.83 -11.87 10.87
CA PHE A 272 8.64 -12.46 10.28
C PHE A 272 8.97 -13.66 9.39
N THR A 273 7.97 -14.48 9.18
CA THR A 273 7.93 -15.52 8.15
C THR A 273 6.90 -15.08 7.10
N GLU A 274 7.36 -14.84 5.87
CA GLU A 274 6.46 -14.54 4.75
C GLU A 274 5.99 -15.85 4.14
N ILE A 275 4.68 -16.06 4.12
CA ILE A 275 4.04 -17.30 3.67
C ILE A 275 3.14 -17.04 2.47
N ASN A 276 3.13 -18.01 1.56
CA ASN A 276 2.35 -17.98 0.34
C ASN A 276 0.92 -18.47 0.57
N LEU A 277 -0.06 -17.67 0.22
CA LEU A 277 -1.49 -17.96 0.41
C LEU A 277 -2.24 -18.12 -0.90
N ILE A 278 -1.55 -18.10 -2.04
CA ILE A 278 -2.20 -18.09 -3.36
C ILE A 278 -3.11 -19.29 -3.60
N ASP A 279 -2.80 -20.46 -3.02
CA ASP A 279 -3.63 -21.68 -3.12
C ASP A 279 -5.05 -21.50 -2.54
N ASN A 280 -5.26 -20.53 -1.65
CA ASN A 280 -6.58 -20.23 -1.10
C ASN A 280 -7.49 -19.48 -2.10
N TYR A 281 -6.94 -18.95 -3.19
CA TYR A 281 -7.63 -17.99 -4.08
C TYR A 281 -7.67 -18.41 -5.53
N GLY A 282 -6.63 -19.05 -6.04
CA GLY A 282 -6.52 -19.38 -7.47
C GLY A 282 -5.84 -20.70 -7.76
N SER A 283 -5.89 -21.11 -9.01
CA SER A 283 -5.17 -22.29 -9.48
C SER A 283 -3.69 -22.00 -9.60
N THR A 284 -2.86 -22.83 -8.98
CA THR A 284 -1.41 -22.65 -8.90
C THR A 284 -0.62 -23.71 -9.63
N SER A 285 0.65 -23.43 -9.85
CA SER A 285 1.66 -24.41 -10.21
C SER A 285 3.01 -24.01 -9.61
N LYS A 286 3.89 -25.01 -9.46
CA LYS A 286 5.23 -24.85 -8.94
C LYS A 286 6.25 -24.91 -10.09
N ILE A 287 7.26 -24.00 -10.05
CA ILE A 287 8.45 -24.05 -10.91
C ILE A 287 9.70 -24.10 -10.03
N ASP A 288 10.62 -24.97 -10.36
CA ASP A 288 11.95 -25.03 -9.77
C ASP A 288 12.93 -24.17 -10.58
N PHE A 289 13.74 -23.36 -9.91
CA PHE A 289 14.71 -22.46 -10.54
C PHE A 289 16.14 -22.86 -10.16
N LYS A 290 17.02 -22.95 -11.15
CA LYS A 290 18.44 -23.17 -10.96
C LYS A 290 19.22 -21.95 -11.43
N ILE A 291 19.99 -21.35 -10.55
CA ILE A 291 20.83 -20.20 -10.86
C ILE A 291 22.27 -20.67 -11.02
N VAL A 292 22.87 -20.32 -12.13
CA VAL A 292 24.26 -20.69 -12.46
C VAL A 292 25.06 -19.45 -12.86
N ASP A 293 26.36 -19.51 -12.65
CA ASP A 293 27.29 -18.50 -13.12
C ASP A 293 27.57 -18.64 -14.65
N LYS A 294 28.44 -17.79 -15.19
CA LYS A 294 28.83 -17.82 -16.61
C LYS A 294 29.44 -19.15 -17.04
N ASP A 295 30.02 -19.92 -16.13
CA ASP A 295 30.65 -21.21 -16.40
C ASP A 295 29.70 -22.39 -16.15
N GLY A 296 28.44 -22.13 -15.79
CA GLY A 296 27.42 -23.15 -15.54
C GLY A 296 27.46 -23.77 -14.13
N LYS A 297 28.24 -23.20 -13.21
CA LYS A 297 28.30 -23.66 -11.81
C LYS A 297 27.15 -23.12 -11.00
N PRO A 298 26.57 -23.90 -10.09
CA PRO A 298 25.52 -23.43 -9.17
C PRO A 298 25.96 -22.24 -8.33
N VAL A 299 25.09 -21.24 -8.15
CA VAL A 299 25.36 -20.05 -7.35
C VAL A 299 24.59 -20.12 -6.04
N ASP A 300 25.33 -20.24 -4.93
CA ASP A 300 24.79 -20.23 -3.57
C ASP A 300 24.37 -18.82 -3.15
N ASN A 301 23.25 -18.72 -2.41
CA ASN A 301 22.72 -17.49 -1.87
C ASN A 301 22.58 -16.36 -2.93
N ALA A 302 22.23 -16.73 -4.16
CA ALA A 302 21.82 -15.78 -5.17
C ALA A 302 20.43 -15.24 -4.82
N LYS A 303 20.24 -13.93 -4.94
CA LYS A 303 18.92 -13.31 -4.80
C LYS A 303 18.10 -13.57 -6.06
N VAL A 304 16.90 -14.09 -5.90
CA VAL A 304 15.97 -14.39 -6.99
C VAL A 304 14.71 -13.57 -6.77
N ASP A 305 14.53 -12.53 -7.56
CA ASP A 305 13.38 -11.62 -7.53
C ASP A 305 12.32 -12.12 -8.51
N PHE A 306 11.15 -12.42 -8.01
CA PHE A 306 9.96 -12.79 -8.79
C PHE A 306 9.17 -11.53 -9.07
N LYS A 307 9.10 -11.15 -10.35
CA LYS A 307 8.59 -9.85 -10.78
C LYS A 307 7.30 -9.97 -11.56
N ILE A 308 6.31 -9.16 -11.19
CA ILE A 308 5.03 -9.02 -11.88
C ILE A 308 5.07 -7.70 -12.68
N TYR A 309 4.61 -7.73 -13.94
CA TYR A 309 4.40 -6.49 -14.68
C TYR A 309 3.23 -5.72 -14.08
N ASN A 310 3.49 -4.48 -13.68
CA ASN A 310 2.48 -3.60 -13.10
C ASN A 310 2.99 -2.16 -13.18
N TYR A 311 2.18 -1.21 -13.60
CA TYR A 311 2.58 0.17 -13.85
C TYR A 311 3.82 0.31 -14.74
N ALA A 312 3.84 -0.38 -15.84
CA ALA A 312 4.96 -0.45 -16.77
C ALA A 312 6.32 -0.76 -16.12
N GLU A 313 6.31 -1.46 -15.01
CA GLU A 313 7.48 -1.92 -14.28
C GLU A 313 7.44 -3.45 -14.11
N PHE A 314 8.59 -4.09 -14.12
CA PHE A 314 8.73 -5.44 -13.57
C PHE A 314 8.95 -5.33 -12.06
N TYR A 315 7.83 -5.21 -11.33
CA TYR A 315 7.81 -5.02 -9.88
C TYR A 315 8.21 -6.31 -9.14
N THR A 316 9.19 -6.24 -8.24
CA THR A 316 9.59 -7.37 -7.40
C THR A 316 8.50 -7.68 -6.37
N ALA A 317 7.73 -8.74 -6.62
CA ALA A 317 6.64 -9.16 -5.74
C ALA A 317 7.15 -9.94 -4.52
N VAL A 318 8.15 -10.78 -4.71
CA VAL A 318 8.82 -11.55 -3.66
C VAL A 318 10.28 -11.83 -4.05
N SER A 319 11.16 -11.89 -3.04
CA SER A 319 12.55 -12.30 -3.22
C SER A 319 12.80 -13.59 -2.45
N LYS A 320 13.41 -14.56 -3.12
CA LYS A 320 13.92 -15.78 -2.49
C LYS A 320 15.44 -15.87 -2.70
N TYR A 321 16.05 -16.82 -2.07
CA TYR A 321 17.50 -17.03 -2.18
C TYR A 321 17.79 -18.48 -2.51
N THR A 322 18.80 -18.73 -3.31
CA THR A 322 19.24 -20.10 -3.64
C THR A 322 19.95 -20.77 -2.48
N GLY A 323 19.80 -22.07 -2.38
CA GLY A 323 20.65 -22.91 -1.55
C GLY A 323 22.03 -23.16 -2.17
N THR A 324 22.88 -23.95 -1.49
CA THR A 324 24.24 -24.31 -1.91
C THR A 324 24.30 -25.03 -3.26
N ASP A 325 23.21 -25.65 -3.67
CA ASP A 325 23.02 -26.30 -4.96
C ASP A 325 22.58 -25.34 -6.08
N GLY A 326 22.44 -24.05 -5.77
CA GLY A 326 22.00 -23.01 -6.68
C GLY A 326 20.50 -23.05 -6.99
N THR A 327 19.69 -23.76 -6.19
CA THR A 327 18.25 -23.94 -6.47
C THR A 327 17.35 -23.16 -5.52
N THR A 328 16.18 -22.78 -6.04
CA THR A 328 15.03 -22.30 -5.30
C THR A 328 13.74 -22.65 -6.04
N PHE A 329 12.57 -22.36 -5.49
CA PHE A 329 11.30 -22.61 -6.17
C PHE A 329 10.24 -21.59 -5.76
N LEU A 330 9.17 -21.52 -6.54
CA LEU A 330 7.98 -20.74 -6.19
C LEU A 330 6.74 -21.45 -6.70
N SER A 331 5.66 -21.43 -5.88
CA SER A 331 4.29 -21.71 -6.33
C SER A 331 3.57 -20.40 -6.60
N ALA A 332 2.95 -20.26 -7.77
CA ALA A 332 2.27 -19.04 -8.19
C ALA A 332 1.03 -19.35 -9.04
N GLY A 333 0.18 -18.35 -9.28
CA GLY A 333 -0.94 -18.44 -10.22
C GLY A 333 -0.46 -18.79 -11.63
N LYS A 334 -1.30 -19.47 -12.41
CA LYS A 334 -0.95 -19.97 -13.76
C LYS A 334 -0.92 -18.84 -14.80
N GLY A 335 0.14 -18.06 -14.78
CA GLY A 335 0.41 -16.92 -15.68
C GLY A 335 1.89 -16.67 -15.81
N ASP A 336 2.26 -15.52 -16.35
CA ASP A 336 3.63 -15.14 -16.64
C ASP A 336 4.24 -14.23 -15.57
N MET A 337 5.50 -14.49 -15.21
CA MET A 337 6.35 -13.63 -14.38
C MET A 337 7.72 -13.45 -15.04
N ILE A 338 8.39 -12.36 -14.73
CA ILE A 338 9.82 -12.21 -14.98
C ILE A 338 10.57 -12.62 -13.71
N VAL A 339 11.51 -13.56 -13.85
CA VAL A 339 12.36 -14.02 -12.75
C VAL A 339 13.76 -13.49 -12.97
N TRP A 340 14.22 -12.67 -12.03
CA TRP A 340 15.48 -11.95 -12.09
C TRP A 340 16.41 -12.44 -10.99
N ALA A 341 17.52 -13.03 -11.36
CA ALA A 341 18.52 -13.50 -10.41
C ALA A 341 19.75 -12.57 -10.39
N SER A 342 20.31 -12.34 -9.20
CA SER A 342 21.51 -11.50 -9.06
C SER A 342 22.42 -11.99 -7.95
N LYS A 343 23.73 -11.79 -8.16
CA LYS A 343 24.79 -12.07 -7.18
C LYS A 343 26.03 -11.24 -7.51
N ASP A 344 26.56 -10.51 -6.54
CA ASP A 344 27.85 -9.78 -6.63
C ASP A 344 27.98 -8.90 -7.90
N GLY A 345 26.90 -8.18 -8.25
CA GLY A 345 26.85 -7.29 -9.41
C GLY A 345 26.55 -8.00 -10.75
N GLN A 346 26.55 -9.33 -10.78
CA GLN A 346 26.11 -10.11 -11.93
C GLN A 346 24.60 -10.33 -11.85
N PHE A 347 23.92 -10.42 -12.99
CA PHE A 347 22.50 -10.73 -13.07
C PHE A 347 22.13 -11.52 -14.32
N GLY A 348 20.97 -12.12 -14.28
CA GLY A 348 20.31 -12.77 -15.41
C GLY A 348 18.80 -12.83 -15.15
N PHE A 349 18.02 -13.00 -16.19
CA PHE A 349 16.57 -13.11 -16.05
C PHE A 349 15.96 -14.00 -17.13
N ALA A 350 14.75 -14.49 -16.83
CA ALA A 350 13.93 -15.26 -17.77
C ALA A 350 12.45 -14.97 -17.55
N LYS A 351 11.63 -15.11 -18.59
CA LYS A 351 10.18 -15.21 -18.45
C LYS A 351 9.84 -16.64 -18.00
N ALA A 352 9.07 -16.76 -16.94
CA ALA A 352 8.53 -18.01 -16.42
C ALA A 352 7.01 -18.05 -16.65
N THR A 353 6.53 -19.12 -17.27
CA THR A 353 5.10 -19.35 -17.52
C THR A 353 4.61 -20.46 -16.57
N PHE A 354 4.00 -20.04 -15.44
CA PHE A 354 3.44 -20.97 -14.47
C PHE A 354 2.24 -21.72 -15.10
N GLY A 355 2.21 -23.04 -14.90
CA GLY A 355 1.27 -23.94 -15.55
C GLY A 355 1.81 -24.61 -16.83
N LYS A 356 2.92 -24.12 -17.38
CA LYS A 356 3.62 -24.74 -18.52
C LYS A 356 5.01 -25.20 -18.13
N ASP A 357 5.83 -24.30 -17.58
CA ASP A 357 7.21 -24.61 -17.19
C ASP A 357 7.24 -25.44 -15.90
N LYS A 358 8.24 -26.32 -15.79
CA LYS A 358 8.51 -27.15 -14.60
C LYS A 358 9.80 -26.74 -13.92
N SER A 359 10.80 -26.38 -14.71
CA SER A 359 12.10 -25.92 -14.25
C SER A 359 12.70 -24.91 -15.23
N ILE A 360 13.43 -23.92 -14.68
CA ILE A 360 14.09 -22.90 -15.47
C ILE A 360 15.50 -22.72 -14.91
N THR A 361 16.50 -22.72 -15.81
CA THR A 361 17.87 -22.34 -15.47
C THR A 361 18.11 -20.91 -15.87
N ILE A 362 18.57 -20.07 -14.93
CA ILE A 362 18.95 -18.68 -15.18
C ILE A 362 20.45 -18.54 -15.00
N LYS A 363 21.11 -18.04 -16.03
CA LYS A 363 22.54 -17.80 -16.05
C LYS A 363 22.84 -16.34 -15.75
N LEU A 364 23.78 -16.08 -14.84
CA LEU A 364 24.24 -14.73 -14.51
C LEU A 364 25.25 -14.24 -15.55
N ASP A 365 24.76 -13.93 -16.74
CA ASP A 365 25.61 -13.55 -17.89
C ASP A 365 25.85 -12.05 -18.01
N TYR A 366 25.10 -11.23 -17.27
CA TYR A 366 25.06 -9.78 -17.44
C TYR A 366 25.60 -9.03 -16.22
N ASN A 367 26.08 -7.82 -16.47
CA ASN A 367 26.50 -6.84 -15.47
C ASN A 367 26.36 -5.42 -16.05
N GLU A 368 26.78 -4.40 -15.32
CA GLU A 368 26.70 -3.01 -15.77
C GLU A 368 27.51 -2.67 -17.04
N GLN A 369 28.50 -3.47 -17.39
CA GLN A 369 29.33 -3.32 -18.61
C GLN A 369 28.85 -4.20 -19.76
N ASN A 370 28.23 -5.32 -19.46
CA ASN A 370 27.71 -6.28 -20.44
C ASN A 370 26.19 -6.42 -20.25
N MET A 371 25.44 -5.61 -20.96
CA MET A 371 23.99 -5.55 -20.82
C MET A 371 23.27 -6.49 -21.79
N PRO A 372 22.06 -6.97 -21.44
CA PRO A 372 21.18 -7.67 -22.35
C PRO A 372 20.81 -6.83 -23.57
N LYS A 373 20.43 -7.51 -24.66
CA LYS A 373 19.74 -6.87 -25.77
C LYS A 373 18.31 -6.48 -25.36
N GLU A 374 17.76 -5.50 -26.07
CA GLU A 374 16.33 -5.20 -25.97
C GLU A 374 15.48 -6.43 -26.30
N ALA A 375 14.31 -6.52 -25.68
CA ALA A 375 13.41 -7.66 -25.84
C ALA A 375 11.94 -7.25 -25.77
N ASP A 376 11.16 -7.86 -26.64
CA ASP A 376 9.69 -7.88 -26.56
C ASP A 376 9.24 -9.03 -25.68
N LEU A 377 8.29 -8.73 -24.79
CA LEU A 377 7.75 -9.67 -23.82
C LEU A 377 6.23 -9.60 -23.82
N ASP A 378 5.58 -10.71 -24.19
CA ASP A 378 4.14 -10.86 -24.01
C ASP A 378 3.90 -11.48 -22.64
N ILE A 379 3.15 -10.77 -21.79
CA ILE A 379 2.85 -11.18 -20.41
C ILE A 379 1.37 -11.53 -20.32
N VAL A 380 1.08 -12.76 -19.94
CA VAL A 380 -0.29 -13.29 -19.83
C VAL A 380 -0.61 -13.54 -18.35
N PRO A 381 -1.64 -12.90 -17.80
CA PRO A 381 -2.07 -13.14 -16.41
C PRO A 381 -2.82 -14.47 -16.30
N PRO A 382 -3.01 -14.99 -15.07
CA PRO A 382 -3.89 -16.15 -14.85
C PRO A 382 -5.31 -15.88 -15.33
N ALA A 383 -5.95 -16.92 -15.84
CA ALA A 383 -7.37 -16.89 -16.20
C ALA A 383 -8.25 -16.82 -14.93
N SER A 384 -9.44 -16.23 -15.05
CA SER A 384 -10.44 -16.24 -13.98
C SER A 384 -10.91 -17.67 -13.68
N ASN A 385 -10.98 -18.00 -12.39
CA ASN A 385 -11.46 -19.30 -11.92
C ASN A 385 -12.11 -19.13 -10.54
N THR A 386 -13.23 -18.41 -10.48
CA THR A 386 -13.87 -18.08 -9.20
C THR A 386 -15.23 -18.76 -9.05
N THR A 387 -15.51 -19.21 -7.82
CA THR A 387 -16.84 -19.70 -7.40
C THR A 387 -17.27 -18.84 -6.20
N LEU A 388 -18.42 -18.20 -6.30
CA LEU A 388 -18.95 -17.37 -5.24
C LEU A 388 -19.76 -18.21 -4.24
N PRO A 389 -19.66 -17.90 -2.93
CA PRO A 389 -20.58 -18.46 -1.94
C PRO A 389 -22.04 -18.10 -2.26
N ALA A 390 -22.95 -18.98 -1.92
CA ALA A 390 -24.38 -18.73 -2.07
C ALA A 390 -24.85 -17.69 -1.02
N VAL A 391 -25.64 -16.72 -1.46
CA VAL A 391 -26.25 -15.68 -0.63
C VAL A 391 -27.72 -15.58 -0.96
N THR A 392 -28.59 -15.67 0.04
CA THR A 392 -30.04 -15.46 -0.14
C THR A 392 -30.37 -13.97 -0.31
N LYS A 393 -31.52 -13.69 -0.94
CA LYS A 393 -32.00 -12.30 -1.06
C LYS A 393 -32.17 -11.66 0.32
N ALA A 394 -32.71 -12.38 1.30
CA ALA A 394 -32.87 -11.86 2.66
C ALA A 394 -31.54 -11.46 3.34
N GLN A 395 -30.49 -12.29 3.15
CA GLN A 395 -29.13 -11.95 3.65
C GLN A 395 -28.60 -10.70 2.96
N ARG A 396 -28.79 -10.56 1.64
CA ARG A 396 -28.36 -9.39 0.89
C ARG A 396 -29.10 -8.12 1.33
N ASP A 397 -30.44 -8.20 1.46
CA ASP A 397 -31.26 -7.07 1.88
C ASP A 397 -30.89 -6.59 3.29
N GLU A 398 -30.66 -7.51 4.23
CA GLU A 398 -30.22 -7.17 5.59
C GLU A 398 -28.83 -6.54 5.61
N ASN A 399 -27.88 -7.07 4.84
CA ASN A 399 -26.56 -6.48 4.72
C ASN A 399 -26.63 -5.04 4.19
N THR A 400 -27.41 -4.80 3.13
CA THR A 400 -27.63 -3.47 2.56
C THR A 400 -28.25 -2.51 3.56
N ARG A 401 -29.25 -2.97 4.33
CA ARG A 401 -29.84 -2.18 5.40
C ARG A 401 -28.82 -1.79 6.47
N ARG A 402 -27.95 -2.72 6.85
CA ARG A 402 -26.90 -2.48 7.84
C ARG A 402 -25.89 -1.46 7.33
N LEU A 403 -25.40 -1.64 6.10
CA LEU A 403 -24.44 -0.70 5.48
C LEU A 403 -24.98 0.72 5.44
N THR A 404 -26.26 0.91 5.06
CA THR A 404 -26.90 2.22 5.05
C THR A 404 -26.93 2.85 6.44
N TYR A 405 -27.24 2.06 7.48
CA TYR A 405 -27.23 2.54 8.86
C TYR A 405 -25.81 2.90 9.34
N GLU A 406 -24.84 2.07 9.04
CA GLU A 406 -23.43 2.26 9.38
C GLU A 406 -22.84 3.49 8.68
N ASP A 407 -23.20 3.73 7.42
CA ASP A 407 -22.87 4.97 6.71
C ASP A 407 -23.43 6.20 7.45
N SER A 408 -24.66 6.14 7.97
CA SER A 408 -25.24 7.25 8.71
C SER A 408 -24.47 7.58 10.00
N ILE A 409 -23.96 6.55 10.69
CA ILE A 409 -23.10 6.73 11.87
C ILE A 409 -21.82 7.46 11.50
N ARG A 410 -21.15 6.99 10.47
CA ARG A 410 -19.87 7.58 10.00
C ARG A 410 -20.08 9.00 9.47
N HIS A 411 -21.11 9.24 8.68
CA HIS A 411 -21.44 10.58 8.18
C HIS A 411 -21.77 11.56 9.30
N THR A 412 -22.46 11.12 10.36
CA THR A 412 -22.71 11.94 11.55
C THR A 412 -21.40 12.38 12.21
N TYR A 413 -20.43 11.49 12.31
CA TYR A 413 -19.10 11.83 12.82
C TYR A 413 -18.36 12.80 11.87
N ILE A 414 -18.33 12.52 10.57
CA ILE A 414 -17.65 13.36 9.58
C ILE A 414 -18.28 14.75 9.51
N ALA A 415 -19.58 14.88 9.70
CA ALA A 415 -20.28 16.17 9.74
C ALA A 415 -19.80 17.10 10.88
N THR A 416 -19.06 16.58 11.85
CA THR A 416 -18.42 17.40 12.90
C THR A 416 -17.13 18.09 12.43
N PHE A 417 -16.63 17.76 11.23
CA PHE A 417 -15.42 18.35 10.68
C PHE A 417 -15.70 19.72 10.07
N PRO A 418 -14.71 20.63 10.09
CA PRO A 418 -14.88 21.94 9.48
C PRO A 418 -15.00 21.84 7.95
N THR A 419 -15.81 22.72 7.40
CA THR A 419 -15.99 22.90 5.95
C THR A 419 -15.56 24.31 5.56
N ALA A 420 -15.39 24.57 4.26
CA ALA A 420 -15.09 25.92 3.77
C ALA A 420 -16.15 26.94 4.24
N GLU A 421 -17.45 26.55 4.21
CA GLU A 421 -18.56 27.41 4.67
C GLU A 421 -18.49 27.67 6.18
N SER A 422 -18.24 26.64 7.00
CA SER A 422 -18.14 26.81 8.47
C SER A 422 -16.92 27.64 8.89
N MET A 423 -15.91 27.76 8.03
CA MET A 423 -14.65 28.47 8.28
C MET A 423 -14.54 29.82 7.53
N LYS A 424 -15.59 30.25 6.83
CA LYS A 424 -15.53 31.47 5.99
C LYS A 424 -15.12 32.74 6.73
N ASP A 425 -15.55 32.87 7.98
CA ASP A 425 -15.26 34.04 8.84
C ASP A 425 -14.09 33.78 9.80
N TYR A 426 -13.32 32.71 9.59
CA TYR A 426 -12.21 32.38 10.46
C TYR A 426 -11.07 33.43 10.33
N ARG A 427 -10.67 34.00 11.45
CA ARG A 427 -9.69 35.12 11.52
C ARG A 427 -8.40 34.84 10.79
N TYR A 428 -7.91 33.58 10.80
CA TYR A 428 -6.66 33.17 10.15
C TYR A 428 -6.95 32.39 8.87
N SER A 429 -7.61 33.04 7.92
CA SER A 429 -8.15 32.41 6.69
C SER A 429 -7.08 31.64 5.88
N ALA A 430 -5.83 32.07 5.85
CA ALA A 430 -4.73 31.37 5.19
C ALA A 430 -4.46 29.95 5.77
N ALA A 431 -4.87 29.69 7.02
CA ALA A 431 -4.74 28.36 7.63
C ALA A 431 -5.95 27.45 7.39
N THR A 432 -7.05 27.98 6.87
CA THR A 432 -8.31 27.22 6.65
C THR A 432 -8.10 25.94 5.84
N PRO A 433 -7.36 25.92 4.72
CA PRO A 433 -7.15 24.70 3.95
C PRO A 433 -6.48 23.58 4.78
N TYR A 434 -5.50 23.91 5.61
CA TYR A 434 -4.80 22.94 6.48
C TYR A 434 -5.73 22.41 7.59
N ILE A 435 -6.58 23.27 8.17
CA ILE A 435 -7.54 22.87 9.20
C ILE A 435 -8.58 21.90 8.63
N ILE A 436 -9.10 22.16 7.43
CA ILE A 436 -10.06 21.29 6.74
C ILE A 436 -9.42 19.95 6.40
N LYS A 437 -8.23 19.96 5.81
CA LYS A 437 -7.47 18.74 5.46
C LYS A 437 -7.11 17.87 6.68
N ALA A 438 -7.01 18.48 7.85
CA ALA A 438 -6.72 17.77 9.09
C ALA A 438 -7.88 16.85 9.57
N ARG A 439 -9.07 16.94 8.98
CA ARG A 439 -10.22 16.09 9.31
C ARG A 439 -10.43 15.97 10.84
N GLY A 440 -10.49 14.78 11.41
CA GLY A 440 -10.66 14.58 12.85
C GLY A 440 -9.57 15.20 13.75
N ASN A 441 -8.43 15.61 13.18
CA ASN A 441 -7.37 16.35 13.91
C ASN A 441 -7.52 17.88 13.84
N TRP A 442 -8.57 18.38 13.22
CA TRP A 442 -8.77 19.81 12.96
C TRP A 442 -8.64 20.71 14.18
N LYS A 443 -9.08 20.23 15.36
CA LYS A 443 -8.99 20.99 16.61
C LYS A 443 -7.53 21.24 17.00
N THR A 444 -6.66 20.26 16.80
CA THR A 444 -5.21 20.38 17.07
C THR A 444 -4.58 21.42 16.16
N ILE A 445 -4.84 21.35 14.85
CA ILE A 445 -4.27 22.29 13.87
C ILE A 445 -4.81 23.70 14.11
N LYS A 446 -6.12 23.84 14.36
CA LYS A 446 -6.73 25.14 14.70
C LYS A 446 -6.10 25.75 15.97
N ALA A 447 -5.99 24.97 17.04
CA ALA A 447 -5.36 25.42 18.29
C ALA A 447 -3.89 25.78 18.10
N PHE A 448 -3.15 25.07 17.24
CA PHE A 448 -1.79 25.41 16.88
C PHE A 448 -1.69 26.79 16.21
N VAL A 449 -2.52 27.05 15.20
CA VAL A 449 -2.58 28.33 14.50
C VAL A 449 -2.90 29.48 15.45
N GLU A 450 -3.87 29.29 16.33
CA GLU A 450 -4.27 30.31 17.34
C GLU A 450 -3.17 30.55 18.39
N LYS A 451 -2.49 29.50 18.83
CA LYS A 451 -1.38 29.61 19.79
C LYS A 451 -0.21 30.42 19.23
N TYR A 452 0.07 30.29 17.96
CA TYR A 452 1.17 30.98 17.27
C TYR A 452 0.71 32.19 16.45
N ALA A 453 -0.38 32.85 16.90
CA ALA A 453 -0.91 34.04 16.27
C ALA A 453 0.12 35.13 15.97
N ASN A 454 1.10 35.31 16.85
CA ASN A 454 2.19 36.30 16.68
C ASN A 454 3.35 35.80 15.76
N GLN A 455 3.29 34.56 15.25
CA GLN A 455 4.27 33.94 14.37
C GLN A 455 3.57 33.21 13.21
N GLN A 456 2.52 33.81 12.66
CA GLN A 456 1.65 33.21 11.64
C GLN A 456 2.42 32.72 10.41
N GLU A 457 3.35 33.53 9.91
CA GLU A 457 4.16 33.17 8.73
C GLU A 457 4.93 31.87 8.96
N ARG A 458 5.64 31.76 10.10
CA ARG A 458 6.38 30.54 10.46
C ARG A 458 5.44 29.34 10.68
N ALA A 459 4.29 29.57 11.31
CA ALA A 459 3.29 28.50 11.51
C ALA A 459 2.73 27.98 10.17
N LEU A 460 2.39 28.86 9.25
CA LEU A 460 1.92 28.49 7.91
C LEU A 460 3.02 27.82 7.09
N GLN A 461 4.27 28.30 7.19
CA GLN A 461 5.40 27.65 6.56
C GLN A 461 5.58 26.22 7.07
N LEU A 462 5.45 25.97 8.38
CA LEU A 462 5.49 24.61 8.92
C LEU A 462 4.34 23.75 8.36
N LEU A 463 3.10 24.24 8.39
CA LEU A 463 1.94 23.52 7.88
C LEU A 463 2.07 23.17 6.40
N SER A 464 2.67 24.04 5.59
CA SER A 464 2.89 23.80 4.16
C SER A 464 3.88 22.67 3.85
N THR A 465 4.71 22.26 4.82
CA THR A 465 5.63 21.13 4.67
C THR A 465 5.02 19.79 5.02
N LEU A 466 3.77 19.78 5.52
CA LEU A 466 3.07 18.57 5.97
C LEU A 466 2.18 18.01 4.88
N SER A 467 2.17 16.68 4.75
CA SER A 467 1.18 16.01 3.91
C SER A 467 -0.22 16.08 4.54
N ASP A 468 -1.26 15.80 3.75
CA ASP A 468 -2.62 15.72 4.27
C ASP A 468 -2.73 14.69 5.40
N LYS A 469 -2.03 13.55 5.29
CA LYS A 469 -2.00 12.53 6.33
C LYS A 469 -1.26 12.99 7.60
N ASP A 470 -0.18 13.78 7.48
CA ASP A 470 0.48 14.41 8.63
C ASP A 470 -0.48 15.37 9.35
N LEU A 471 -1.21 16.18 8.62
CA LEU A 471 -2.23 17.08 9.22
C LEU A 471 -3.28 16.30 10.02
N ARG A 472 -3.66 15.12 9.55
CA ARG A 472 -4.68 14.26 10.17
C ARG A 472 -4.22 13.61 11.48
N ASP A 473 -2.91 13.43 11.69
CA ASP A 473 -2.40 12.70 12.86
C ASP A 473 -1.29 13.43 13.66
N MET A 474 -0.80 14.59 13.20
CA MET A 474 0.26 15.33 13.89
C MET A 474 -0.20 15.86 15.26
N PRO A 475 0.47 15.49 16.34
CA PRO A 475 0.14 16.02 17.66
C PRO A 475 0.76 17.41 17.90
N MET A 476 0.14 18.17 18.80
CA MET A 476 0.56 19.54 19.14
C MET A 476 2.03 19.63 19.53
N TYR A 477 2.54 18.69 20.32
CA TYR A 477 3.91 18.77 20.84
C TYR A 477 4.99 18.63 19.75
N ILE A 478 4.67 17.97 18.62
CA ILE A 478 5.60 17.92 17.47
C ILE A 478 5.61 19.27 16.74
N LEU A 479 4.44 19.87 16.53
CA LEU A 479 4.35 21.22 15.93
C LEU A 479 5.09 22.24 16.77
N GLU A 480 4.92 22.19 18.09
CA GLU A 480 5.60 23.07 19.03
C GLU A 480 7.13 22.91 19.05
N ASP A 481 7.62 21.67 18.92
CA ASP A 481 9.07 21.40 18.85
C ASP A 481 9.69 22.12 17.63
N ASN A 482 8.99 22.06 16.47
CA ASN A 482 9.43 22.79 15.29
C ASN A 482 9.37 24.32 15.45
N MET A 483 8.34 24.84 16.10
CA MET A 483 8.20 26.29 16.33
C MET A 483 9.21 26.84 17.32
N LYS A 484 9.56 26.05 18.33
CA LYS A 484 10.52 26.43 19.38
C LYS A 484 12.00 26.20 18.98
N ALA A 485 12.24 25.39 17.99
CA ALA A 485 13.58 25.14 17.45
C ALA A 485 14.17 26.43 16.84
N LYS A 486 15.49 26.59 16.97
CA LYS A 486 16.23 27.72 16.37
C LYS A 486 16.39 27.59 14.87
N SER A 487 16.39 26.34 14.39
CA SER A 487 16.53 26.04 12.97
C SER A 487 15.39 26.65 12.13
N SER A 488 15.75 27.16 10.97
CA SER A 488 14.80 27.60 9.93
C SER A 488 14.26 26.44 9.08
N GLN A 489 14.85 25.25 9.20
CA GLN A 489 14.41 24.05 8.48
C GLN A 489 13.24 23.42 9.22
N LEU A 490 12.02 23.73 8.78
CA LEU A 490 10.79 23.39 9.50
C LEU A 490 10.17 22.03 9.16
N SER A 491 10.55 21.40 8.05
CA SER A 491 9.99 20.12 7.68
C SER A 491 10.40 19.00 8.65
N PRO A 492 9.47 18.43 9.42
CA PRO A 492 9.76 17.35 10.37
C PRO A 492 9.79 15.97 9.73
N ARG A 493 9.21 15.80 8.53
CA ARG A 493 9.13 14.54 7.81
C ARG A 493 10.14 14.46 6.68
N VAL A 494 10.78 13.30 6.51
CA VAL A 494 11.82 13.06 5.49
C VAL A 494 11.27 12.30 4.30
N GLU A 495 10.56 11.21 4.55
CA GLU A 495 10.01 10.32 3.53
C GLU A 495 8.49 10.12 3.74
N SER A 496 8.10 8.96 4.24
CA SER A 496 6.71 8.61 4.55
C SER A 496 6.56 8.11 6.00
N GLU A 497 7.54 8.34 6.86
CA GLU A 497 7.51 7.96 8.27
C GLU A 497 6.47 8.76 9.06
N MET A 498 5.91 8.17 10.10
CA MET A 498 5.14 8.90 11.09
C MET A 498 6.07 9.51 12.14
N ILE A 499 5.87 10.79 12.44
CA ILE A 499 6.63 11.49 13.48
C ILE A 499 5.99 11.21 14.83
N LEU A 500 6.65 10.40 15.66
CA LEU A 500 6.14 9.95 16.97
C LEU A 500 6.69 10.78 18.13
N THR A 501 7.90 11.32 18.00
CA THR A 501 8.59 12.05 19.08
C THR A 501 9.14 13.36 18.59
N PRO A 502 9.16 14.40 19.44
CA PRO A 502 9.87 15.65 19.13
C PRO A 502 11.38 15.40 19.14
N PHE A 503 12.12 16.01 18.22
CA PHE A 503 13.54 15.76 18.06
C PHE A 503 14.40 17.01 17.80
N LYS A 504 13.83 18.09 17.28
CA LYS A 504 14.63 19.26 16.86
C LYS A 504 15.36 19.92 18.01
N GLN A 505 14.66 20.33 19.05
CA GLN A 505 15.29 20.92 20.24
C GLN A 505 16.23 19.93 20.94
N PHE A 506 15.90 18.62 20.86
CA PHE A 506 16.78 17.58 21.41
C PHE A 506 18.14 17.58 20.71
N PHE A 507 18.19 17.56 19.37
CA PHE A 507 19.44 17.54 18.62
C PHE A 507 20.17 18.86 18.64
N GLU A 508 19.48 20.00 18.70
CA GLU A 508 20.11 21.30 18.96
C GLU A 508 20.94 21.30 20.25
N LYS A 509 20.45 20.62 21.28
CA LYS A 509 21.18 20.47 22.56
C LYS A 509 22.27 19.40 22.48
N ALA A 510 21.94 18.23 21.91
CA ALA A 510 22.85 17.09 21.84
C ALA A 510 24.13 17.41 21.07
N PHE A 511 24.01 18.19 19.99
CA PHE A 511 25.12 18.59 19.12
C PHE A 511 25.54 20.07 19.30
N ALA A 512 25.25 20.68 20.44
CA ALA A 512 25.51 22.11 20.66
C ALA A 512 26.98 22.50 20.41
N LYS A 513 27.94 21.61 20.70
CA LYS A 513 29.36 21.82 20.48
C LYS A 513 29.78 21.65 19.04
N GLU A 514 29.22 20.69 18.36
CA GLU A 514 29.56 20.28 16.98
C GLU A 514 28.78 21.05 15.91
N ALA A 515 27.66 21.66 16.26
CA ALA A 515 26.73 22.28 15.33
C ALA A 515 27.36 23.27 14.34
N ALA A 516 28.28 24.11 14.84
CA ALA A 516 28.97 25.09 13.99
C ALA A 516 29.86 24.40 12.94
N SER A 517 30.58 23.36 13.35
CA SER A 517 31.44 22.56 12.47
C SER A 517 30.64 21.81 11.44
N PHE A 518 29.50 21.18 11.83
CA PHE A 518 28.62 20.45 10.94
C PHE A 518 27.96 21.38 9.92
N ARG A 519 27.55 22.60 10.32
CA ARG A 519 27.01 23.59 9.34
C ARG A 519 28.06 24.01 8.32
N LYS A 520 29.31 24.16 8.73
CA LYS A 520 30.42 24.54 7.84
C LYS A 520 30.79 23.37 6.90
N ASN A 521 30.76 22.16 7.40
CA ASN A 521 31.09 20.94 6.64
C ASN A 521 30.16 19.80 7.05
N PRO A 522 29.00 19.60 6.36
CA PRO A 522 28.05 18.57 6.70
C PRO A 522 28.58 17.13 6.56
N ALA A 523 29.66 16.90 5.79
CA ALA A 523 30.33 15.60 5.72
C ALA A 523 30.83 15.10 7.08
N LEU A 524 31.11 16.01 8.01
CA LEU A 524 31.48 15.66 9.39
C LEU A 524 30.31 14.99 10.15
N LEU A 525 29.05 15.33 9.83
CA LEU A 525 27.90 14.67 10.40
C LEU A 525 27.75 13.26 9.82
N VAL A 526 28.00 13.08 8.52
CA VAL A 526 28.03 11.75 7.89
C VAL A 526 29.06 10.86 8.59
N ASP A 527 30.26 11.37 8.79
CA ASP A 527 31.35 10.71 9.51
C ASP A 527 31.00 10.38 10.96
N TRP A 528 30.34 11.30 11.64
CA TRP A 528 29.90 11.06 13.01
C TRP A 528 28.89 9.91 13.06
N ILE A 529 27.89 9.88 12.15
CA ILE A 529 26.90 8.81 12.07
C ILE A 529 27.58 7.48 11.77
N ARG A 530 28.45 7.43 10.76
CA ARG A 530 29.23 6.24 10.40
C ARG A 530 29.98 5.62 11.59
N LYS A 531 30.56 6.48 12.44
CA LYS A 531 31.36 6.04 13.61
C LYS A 531 30.51 5.66 14.82
N ASN A 532 29.33 6.25 14.98
CA ASN A 532 28.55 6.16 16.21
C ASN A 532 27.25 5.36 16.10
N ILE A 533 26.77 5.09 14.88
CA ILE A 533 25.52 4.35 14.62
C ILE A 533 25.87 3.05 13.90
N ARG A 534 25.57 1.94 14.54
CA ARG A 534 25.79 0.60 13.96
C ARG A 534 24.61 0.22 13.07
N MET A 535 24.90 -0.56 12.04
CA MET A 535 23.85 -1.14 11.19
C MET A 535 23.31 -2.42 11.78
N ASN A 536 21.99 -2.65 11.62
CA ASN A 536 21.38 -3.92 11.96
C ASN A 536 22.03 -5.03 11.11
N PRO A 537 22.58 -6.09 11.74
CA PRO A 537 23.22 -7.19 11.01
C PRO A 537 22.21 -7.98 10.15
N ASP A 538 20.92 -7.94 10.46
CA ASP A 538 19.88 -8.57 9.63
C ASP A 538 19.42 -7.62 8.52
N SER A 539 20.05 -7.75 7.35
CA SER A 539 19.70 -6.94 6.16
C SER A 539 18.32 -7.25 5.58
N ARG A 540 17.70 -8.35 5.99
CA ARG A 540 16.36 -8.78 5.54
C ARG A 540 15.26 -8.40 6.55
N ALA A 541 15.63 -7.79 7.69
CA ALA A 541 14.68 -7.37 8.71
C ALA A 541 13.64 -6.39 8.15
N MET A 542 12.47 -6.37 8.79
CA MET A 542 11.43 -5.40 8.48
C MET A 542 11.92 -3.98 8.77
N ARG A 543 11.89 -3.09 7.77
CA ARG A 543 12.35 -1.71 7.85
C ARG A 543 11.24 -0.78 8.34
N ILE A 544 10.88 -0.90 9.62
CA ILE A 544 9.98 0.04 10.28
C ILE A 544 10.77 1.28 10.66
N PRO A 545 10.32 2.49 10.30
CA PRO A 545 11.03 3.71 10.66
C PRO A 545 11.16 3.85 12.18
N GLN A 546 12.41 3.89 12.65
CA GLN A 546 12.77 4.13 14.04
C GLN A 546 12.84 5.64 14.27
N THR A 547 12.31 6.14 15.39
CA THR A 547 12.39 7.58 15.66
C THR A 547 13.85 8.04 15.76
N PRO A 548 14.16 9.28 15.34
CA PRO A 548 15.52 9.80 15.40
C PRO A 548 16.11 9.75 16.82
N LYS A 549 15.27 9.98 17.83
CA LYS A 549 15.69 9.91 19.24
C LYS A 549 16.04 8.48 19.64
N SER A 550 15.27 7.48 19.20
CA SER A 550 15.58 6.08 19.47
C SER A 550 16.83 5.58 18.74
N VAL A 551 17.09 6.06 17.52
CA VAL A 551 18.37 5.81 16.83
C VAL A 551 19.54 6.36 17.65
N TRP A 552 19.42 7.60 18.14
CA TRP A 552 20.42 8.20 19.02
C TRP A 552 20.65 7.39 20.31
N GLU A 553 19.59 6.93 20.95
CA GLU A 553 19.68 6.22 22.22
C GLU A 553 20.19 4.77 22.06
N SER A 554 19.74 4.06 21.01
CA SER A 554 20.10 2.66 20.78
C SER A 554 21.45 2.48 20.08
N ARG A 555 21.89 3.47 19.33
CA ARG A 555 23.12 3.43 18.50
C ARG A 555 23.12 2.27 17.49
N ILE A 556 21.93 1.79 17.12
CA ILE A 556 21.73 0.76 16.09
C ILE A 556 20.45 1.04 15.29
N THR A 557 20.50 0.83 14.00
CA THR A 557 19.38 1.09 13.10
C THR A 557 19.50 0.31 11.79
N ASP A 558 18.49 0.36 10.95
CA ASP A 558 18.54 -0.04 9.54
C ASP A 558 18.96 1.13 8.63
N SER A 559 19.15 0.85 7.33
CA SER A 559 19.57 1.88 6.38
C SER A 559 18.53 2.99 6.22
N ARG A 560 17.24 2.66 6.17
CA ARG A 560 16.15 3.63 6.02
C ARG A 560 16.07 4.59 7.22
N SER A 561 16.10 4.06 8.42
CA SER A 561 16.06 4.86 9.64
C SER A 561 17.35 5.66 9.86
N ARG A 562 18.50 5.17 9.38
CA ARG A 562 19.76 5.94 9.35
C ARG A 562 19.65 7.17 8.44
N ASP A 563 19.08 6.99 7.28
CA ASP A 563 18.88 8.04 6.30
C ASP A 563 17.93 9.13 6.84
N ILE A 564 16.81 8.73 7.44
CA ILE A 564 15.88 9.63 8.13
C ILE A 564 16.60 10.36 9.28
N PHE A 565 17.36 9.63 10.09
CA PHE A 565 18.11 10.19 11.20
C PHE A 565 19.10 11.28 10.73
N PHE A 566 19.84 11.04 9.65
CA PHE A 566 20.75 12.05 9.09
C PHE A 566 20.02 13.33 8.72
N VAL A 567 18.92 13.22 7.96
CA VAL A 567 18.16 14.40 7.51
C VAL A 567 17.55 15.15 8.68
N ASP A 568 16.99 14.45 9.66
CA ASP A 568 16.38 15.07 10.85
C ASP A 568 17.41 15.79 11.71
N VAL A 569 18.59 15.20 11.94
CA VAL A 569 19.68 15.85 12.65
C VAL A 569 20.19 17.06 11.88
N ALA A 570 20.44 16.91 10.57
CA ALA A 570 20.92 18.01 9.71
C ALA A 570 19.95 19.20 9.76
N ARG A 571 18.65 18.95 9.57
CA ARG A 571 17.60 20.00 9.65
C ARG A 571 17.51 20.61 11.04
N SER A 572 17.67 19.83 12.10
CA SER A 572 17.69 20.35 13.47
C SER A 572 18.85 21.33 13.69
N LEU A 573 19.97 21.12 13.04
CA LEU A 573 21.15 21.97 13.13
C LEU A 573 21.17 23.13 12.11
N GLY A 574 20.10 23.29 11.31
CA GLY A 574 19.97 24.36 10.31
C GLY A 574 20.66 24.05 8.97
N ILE A 575 20.99 22.79 8.70
CA ILE A 575 21.54 22.34 7.43
C ILE A 575 20.37 21.92 6.52
N GLU A 576 20.33 22.45 5.30
CA GLU A 576 19.36 21.96 4.30
C GLU A 576 19.72 20.52 3.92
N ALA A 577 18.80 19.60 4.16
CA ALA A 577 18.94 18.19 3.83
C ALA A 577 17.60 17.61 3.39
N ARG A 578 17.66 16.61 2.50
CA ARG A 578 16.47 15.97 1.94
C ARG A 578 16.73 14.52 1.53
N MET A 579 15.67 13.81 1.31
CA MET A 579 15.64 12.66 0.39
C MET A 579 15.31 13.17 -1.01
N ASP A 580 16.16 12.87 -1.99
CA ASP A 580 15.90 13.22 -3.38
C ASP A 580 14.66 12.49 -3.89
N PRO A 581 13.65 13.20 -4.41
CA PRO A 581 12.37 12.57 -4.77
C PRO A 581 12.45 11.62 -5.97
N VAL A 582 13.46 11.77 -6.84
CA VAL A 582 13.62 10.93 -8.04
C VAL A 582 14.43 9.67 -7.74
N ALA A 583 15.61 9.83 -7.17
CA ALA A 583 16.57 8.73 -6.96
C ALA A 583 16.50 8.09 -5.56
N TRP A 584 15.67 8.62 -4.65
CA TRP A 584 15.51 8.17 -3.26
C TRP A 584 16.80 8.17 -2.44
N LYS A 585 17.77 8.98 -2.83
CA LYS A 585 19.03 9.14 -2.12
C LYS A 585 19.01 10.34 -1.19
N ILE A 586 19.80 10.26 -0.13
CA ILE A 586 19.93 11.35 0.85
C ILE A 586 20.91 12.39 0.35
N GLN A 587 20.54 13.65 0.54
CA GLN A 587 21.36 14.80 0.14
C GLN A 587 21.38 15.87 1.22
N TYR A 588 22.50 16.60 1.29
CA TYR A 588 22.59 17.88 1.96
C TYR A 588 23.06 18.98 1.00
N LYS A 589 22.75 20.23 1.32
CA LYS A 589 23.15 21.36 0.48
C LYS A 589 24.41 22.02 1.04
N GLN A 590 25.40 22.17 0.18
CA GLN A 590 26.65 22.89 0.49
C GLN A 590 27.01 23.77 -0.71
N ASP A 591 27.34 25.04 -0.45
CA ASP A 591 27.72 26.03 -1.46
C ASP A 591 26.72 26.12 -2.63
N GLY A 592 25.42 26.02 -2.29
CA GLY A 592 24.32 26.09 -3.26
C GLY A 592 24.08 24.81 -4.07
N LYS A 593 24.86 23.75 -3.86
CA LYS A 593 24.75 22.46 -4.58
C LYS A 593 24.28 21.35 -3.66
N TRP A 594 23.49 20.41 -4.21
CA TRP A 594 23.15 19.17 -3.54
C TRP A 594 24.31 18.18 -3.62
N VAL A 595 24.71 17.66 -2.48
CA VAL A 595 25.79 16.66 -2.30
C VAL A 595 25.13 15.36 -1.82
N ASP A 596 25.43 14.25 -2.49
CA ASP A 596 24.90 12.94 -2.10
C ASP A 596 25.59 12.45 -0.82
N VAL A 597 24.81 11.85 0.06
CA VAL A 597 25.31 11.21 1.27
C VAL A 597 25.61 9.75 0.99
N ASP A 598 26.88 9.39 1.13
CA ASP A 598 27.36 8.03 1.08
C ASP A 598 28.08 7.70 2.39
N PHE A 599 27.45 6.84 3.20
CA PHE A 599 28.02 6.46 4.49
C PHE A 599 29.23 5.51 4.37
N ASP A 600 29.48 4.92 3.22
CA ASP A 600 30.57 4.00 2.98
C ASP A 600 31.78 4.69 2.31
N ALA A 601 31.57 5.86 1.70
CA ALA A 601 32.62 6.65 1.09
C ALA A 601 33.40 7.51 2.12
N ALA A 602 34.69 7.68 1.89
CA ALA A 602 35.54 8.57 2.68
C ALA A 602 35.19 10.05 2.43
N ASP A 603 34.94 10.41 1.18
CA ASP A 603 34.62 11.75 0.73
C ASP A 603 33.23 11.78 0.07
N GLN A 604 32.42 12.76 0.44
CA GLN A 604 31.10 12.98 -0.15
C GLN A 604 31.26 13.71 -1.49
N GLN A 605 30.52 13.26 -2.51
CA GLN A 605 30.64 13.79 -3.86
C GLN A 605 29.32 14.27 -4.40
N THR A 606 29.35 15.27 -5.27
CA THR A 606 28.22 15.62 -6.13
C THR A 606 28.00 14.52 -7.16
N ALA A 607 26.75 14.13 -7.39
CA ALA A 607 26.43 13.17 -8.43
C ALA A 607 26.94 13.63 -9.79
N LYS A 608 27.57 12.73 -10.53
CA LYS A 608 27.84 12.91 -11.94
C LYS A 608 26.59 12.58 -12.72
N THR A 609 26.11 13.49 -13.53
CA THR A 609 24.84 13.36 -14.23
C THR A 609 24.98 13.48 -15.73
N GLY A 610 24.08 12.85 -16.46
CA GLY A 610 23.88 13.05 -17.89
C GLY A 610 22.38 13.34 -18.18
N LYS A 611 22.05 13.50 -19.44
CA LYS A 611 20.70 13.85 -19.90
C LYS A 611 20.10 12.67 -20.66
N LEU A 612 18.84 12.32 -20.38
CA LEU A 612 18.06 11.36 -21.13
C LEU A 612 16.96 12.07 -21.92
N ILE A 613 16.96 11.93 -23.23
CA ILE A 613 15.87 12.35 -24.11
C ILE A 613 15.16 11.11 -24.64
N LEU A 614 13.83 11.06 -24.49
CA LEU A 614 13.01 10.04 -25.11
C LEU A 614 12.31 10.63 -26.35
N THR A 615 12.39 9.94 -27.46
CA THR A 615 11.67 10.31 -28.71
C THR A 615 10.41 9.47 -28.82
N PHE A 616 9.30 10.10 -29.18
CA PHE A 616 8.01 9.44 -29.37
C PHE A 616 7.25 10.13 -30.50
N THR A 617 6.55 9.36 -31.31
CA THR A 617 5.66 9.88 -32.35
C THR A 617 4.22 9.60 -31.96
N PRO A 618 3.41 10.62 -31.64
CA PRO A 618 1.99 10.45 -31.37
C PRO A 618 1.27 9.77 -32.55
N ASP A 619 0.36 8.84 -32.26
CA ASP A 619 -0.32 8.04 -33.27
C ASP A 619 -1.86 8.17 -33.23
N GLY A 620 -2.39 9.11 -32.44
CA GLY A 620 -3.82 9.36 -32.25
C GLY A 620 -4.51 8.42 -31.26
N PHE A 621 -3.82 7.36 -30.80
CA PHE A 621 -4.27 6.51 -29.69
C PHE A 621 -3.52 6.85 -28.41
N LEU A 622 -2.24 7.13 -28.52
CA LEU A 622 -1.37 7.53 -27.45
C LEU A 622 -0.61 8.76 -27.91
N ASP A 623 -1.03 9.93 -27.42
CA ASP A 623 -0.43 11.21 -27.80
C ASP A 623 0.70 11.64 -26.87
N ASP A 624 0.59 11.31 -25.59
CA ASP A 624 1.57 11.67 -24.56
C ASP A 624 1.72 10.55 -23.53
N PRO A 625 2.63 9.60 -23.73
CA PRO A 625 2.89 8.53 -22.80
C PRO A 625 3.12 9.02 -21.37
N LYS A 626 2.41 8.42 -20.39
CA LYS A 626 2.53 8.74 -18.97
C LYS A 626 3.52 7.81 -18.31
N TYR A 627 4.35 8.35 -17.43
CA TYR A 627 5.22 7.57 -16.55
C TYR A 627 4.35 6.65 -15.66
N TYR A 628 4.82 5.50 -15.30
CA TYR A 628 4.10 4.39 -14.68
C TYR A 628 3.00 3.74 -15.53
N SER A 629 2.17 4.51 -16.24
CA SER A 629 1.09 3.91 -17.04
C SER A 629 1.60 3.23 -18.32
N HIS A 630 2.57 3.85 -19.00
CA HIS A 630 3.05 3.39 -20.30
C HIS A 630 4.54 3.04 -20.32
N PHE A 631 5.32 3.65 -19.42
CA PHE A 631 6.74 3.38 -19.31
C PHE A 631 7.28 3.69 -17.91
N SER A 632 8.39 3.05 -17.57
CA SER A 632 9.16 3.36 -16.37
C SER A 632 10.65 3.16 -16.62
N ILE A 633 11.47 3.77 -15.74
CA ILE A 633 12.94 3.72 -15.80
C ILE A 633 13.43 3.23 -14.45
N SER A 634 14.25 2.19 -14.46
CA SER A 634 14.92 1.71 -13.24
C SER A 634 16.44 1.74 -13.43
N LYS A 635 17.15 2.19 -12.41
CA LYS A 635 18.60 2.10 -12.33
C LYS A 635 19.02 0.69 -11.94
N ILE A 636 20.07 0.17 -12.53
CA ILE A 636 20.68 -1.11 -12.15
C ILE A 636 21.83 -0.82 -11.19
N VAL A 637 21.74 -1.35 -9.98
CA VAL A 637 22.73 -1.18 -8.93
C VAL A 637 23.07 -2.56 -8.36
N TYR A 638 24.32 -2.97 -8.44
CA TYR A 638 24.74 -4.31 -8.02
C TYR A 638 23.88 -5.44 -8.62
N GLY A 639 23.50 -5.31 -9.89
CA GLY A 639 22.68 -6.28 -10.60
C GLY A 639 21.21 -6.29 -10.22
N GLN A 640 20.73 -5.34 -9.40
CA GLN A 640 19.34 -5.20 -8.98
C GLN A 640 18.72 -3.94 -9.57
N THR A 641 17.40 -3.95 -9.81
CA THR A 641 16.68 -2.82 -10.38
C THR A 641 16.10 -1.92 -9.29
N TRP A 642 16.28 -0.61 -9.45
CA TRP A 642 15.76 0.44 -8.55
C TRP A 642 14.95 1.43 -9.37
N LEU A 643 13.64 1.45 -9.15
CA LEU A 643 12.72 2.32 -9.88
C LEU A 643 13.02 3.79 -9.58
N MET A 644 13.16 4.60 -10.66
CA MET A 644 13.26 6.05 -10.56
C MET A 644 11.85 6.64 -10.39
N ASN A 645 11.68 7.53 -9.44
CA ASN A 645 10.41 8.18 -9.20
C ASN A 645 10.37 9.55 -9.89
N PHE A 646 9.64 9.65 -10.99
CA PHE A 646 9.37 10.90 -11.69
C PHE A 646 7.97 11.44 -11.40
N ASP A 647 7.23 10.80 -10.51
CA ASP A 647 5.92 11.26 -10.10
C ASP A 647 6.07 12.22 -8.92
N GLU A 648 5.74 13.49 -9.12
CA GLU A 648 5.75 14.51 -8.07
C GLU A 648 4.50 14.43 -7.16
N GLY A 649 3.57 13.52 -7.45
CA GLY A 649 2.35 13.32 -6.67
C GLY A 649 2.55 12.47 -5.42
N GLN A 650 1.95 12.88 -4.31
CA GLN A 650 1.88 12.09 -3.07
C GLN A 650 0.71 11.09 -3.05
N VAL A 651 -0.03 10.99 -4.13
CA VAL A 651 -1.20 10.12 -4.30
C VAL A 651 -0.78 8.91 -5.13
N ASP A 652 -1.35 7.76 -4.82
CA ASP A 652 -1.08 6.50 -5.53
C ASP A 652 -0.98 6.70 -7.05
N MET A 653 0.19 6.44 -7.52
CA MET A 653 0.70 6.21 -8.86
C MET A 653 -0.10 6.75 -10.05
N GLY A 654 0.49 7.67 -10.80
CA GLY A 654 0.02 8.10 -12.11
C GLY A 654 -0.27 9.59 -12.25
N GLY A 655 0.30 10.44 -11.39
CA GLY A 655 -0.09 11.83 -11.32
C GLY A 655 0.59 12.80 -12.27
N GLY A 656 1.91 12.71 -12.52
CA GLY A 656 2.57 13.93 -12.95
C GLY A 656 3.41 13.86 -14.21
N ALA A 657 4.37 12.94 -14.27
CA ALA A 657 5.35 12.93 -15.35
C ALA A 657 4.79 12.30 -16.63
N THR A 658 4.90 13.04 -17.74
CA THR A 658 4.61 12.52 -19.07
C THR A 658 5.83 12.65 -19.97
N TRP A 659 5.80 11.95 -21.11
CA TRP A 659 6.84 12.11 -22.10
C TRP A 659 7.05 13.58 -22.50
N SER A 660 5.97 14.31 -22.79
CA SER A 660 6.05 15.67 -23.31
C SER A 660 6.59 16.66 -22.28
N ASN A 661 6.23 16.54 -21.00
CA ASN A 661 6.63 17.50 -19.97
C ASN A 661 8.00 17.21 -19.35
N THR A 662 8.45 15.94 -19.32
CA THR A 662 9.66 15.55 -18.60
C THR A 662 10.77 15.04 -19.52
N PHE A 663 10.45 14.16 -20.48
CA PHE A 663 11.47 13.40 -21.21
C PHE A 663 11.74 13.88 -22.63
N LYS A 664 10.81 14.60 -23.25
CA LYS A 664 10.96 15.15 -24.60
C LYS A 664 12.13 16.14 -24.71
N ASN A 665 12.29 16.98 -23.70
CA ASN A 665 13.35 18.00 -23.65
C ASN A 665 14.56 17.54 -22.81
N GLY A 666 14.46 16.39 -22.19
CA GLY A 666 15.50 15.68 -21.46
C GLY A 666 15.39 15.79 -19.96
N ALA A 667 15.39 14.63 -19.31
CA ALA A 667 15.48 14.45 -17.87
C ALA A 667 16.94 14.26 -17.45
N THR A 668 17.32 14.82 -16.31
CA THR A 668 18.65 14.60 -15.71
C THR A 668 18.63 13.33 -14.88
N LEU A 669 19.58 12.44 -15.14
CA LEU A 669 19.79 11.18 -14.41
C LEU A 669 21.25 11.07 -13.97
N ASP A 670 21.47 10.36 -12.87
CA ASP A 670 22.82 10.03 -12.43
C ASP A 670 23.53 9.11 -13.43
N GLU A 671 24.86 9.19 -13.46
CA GLU A 671 25.70 8.22 -14.17
C GLU A 671 25.32 6.77 -13.79
N GLY A 672 25.24 5.88 -14.75
CA GLY A 672 24.99 4.45 -14.49
C GLY A 672 24.22 3.74 -15.59
N THR A 673 23.90 2.50 -15.31
CA THR A 673 23.14 1.59 -16.19
C THR A 673 21.68 1.58 -15.79
N TYR A 674 20.81 1.57 -16.78
CA TYR A 674 19.37 1.66 -16.61
C TYR A 674 18.62 0.67 -17.49
N ILE A 675 17.41 0.35 -17.10
CA ILE A 675 16.42 -0.33 -17.93
C ILE A 675 15.18 0.59 -18.12
N LEU A 676 14.80 0.77 -19.39
CA LEU A 676 13.52 1.36 -19.77
C LEU A 676 12.56 0.22 -20.08
N VAL A 677 11.42 0.21 -19.40
CA VAL A 677 10.33 -0.73 -19.65
C VAL A 677 9.16 0.06 -20.20
N THR A 678 8.59 -0.37 -21.31
CA THR A 678 7.34 0.15 -21.84
C THR A 678 6.31 -0.96 -21.88
N GLY A 679 5.02 -0.61 -21.89
CA GLY A 679 3.98 -1.62 -22.01
C GLY A 679 2.62 -1.05 -22.35
N GLN A 680 1.87 -1.85 -23.11
CA GLN A 680 0.45 -1.62 -23.39
C GLN A 680 -0.35 -2.76 -22.78
N ARG A 681 -1.19 -2.41 -21.79
CA ARG A 681 -2.10 -3.38 -21.20
C ARG A 681 -3.35 -3.52 -22.05
N MET A 682 -3.73 -4.78 -22.30
CA MET A 682 -4.93 -5.14 -23.03
C MET A 682 -6.11 -5.30 -22.06
N ALA A 683 -7.32 -5.25 -22.58
CA ALA A 683 -8.55 -5.38 -21.78
C ALA A 683 -8.69 -6.75 -21.06
N ASP A 684 -8.14 -7.81 -21.63
CA ASP A 684 -8.09 -9.14 -20.98
C ASP A 684 -7.04 -9.23 -19.87
N GLY A 685 -6.26 -8.17 -19.67
CA GLY A 685 -5.21 -8.07 -18.67
C GLY A 685 -3.82 -8.47 -19.15
N SER A 686 -3.69 -9.03 -20.37
CA SER A 686 -2.38 -9.28 -20.96
C SER A 686 -1.63 -7.98 -21.24
N VAL A 687 -0.31 -8.06 -21.42
CA VAL A 687 0.56 -6.90 -21.65
C VAL A 687 1.52 -7.18 -22.79
N LEU A 688 1.63 -6.22 -23.69
CA LEU A 688 2.68 -6.15 -24.70
C LEU A 688 3.78 -5.25 -24.15
N ALA A 689 4.80 -5.86 -23.53
CA ALA A 689 5.92 -5.13 -22.93
C ALA A 689 7.14 -5.11 -23.86
N HIS A 690 7.93 -4.05 -23.73
CA HIS A 690 9.26 -3.95 -24.34
C HIS A 690 10.26 -3.49 -23.28
N SER A 691 11.46 -4.04 -23.27
CA SER A 691 12.53 -3.66 -22.35
C SER A 691 13.81 -3.28 -23.12
N ARG A 692 14.43 -2.18 -22.74
CA ARG A 692 15.67 -1.69 -23.33
C ARG A 692 16.65 -1.27 -22.24
N PHE A 693 17.89 -1.75 -22.34
CA PHE A 693 18.97 -1.36 -21.44
C PHE A 693 19.80 -0.23 -22.05
N PHE A 694 20.25 0.71 -21.23
CA PHE A 694 21.02 1.85 -21.68
C PHE A 694 21.95 2.40 -20.59
N GLN A 695 22.88 3.26 -20.98
CA GLN A 695 23.81 3.92 -20.07
C GLN A 695 23.62 5.44 -20.11
N ILE A 696 23.73 6.05 -18.94
CA ILE A 696 23.89 7.48 -18.77
C ILE A 696 25.35 7.76 -18.44
N LYS A 697 26.01 8.61 -19.24
CA LYS A 697 27.38 9.06 -19.04
C LYS A 697 27.45 10.50 -18.61
N PRO A 698 28.40 10.88 -17.77
CA PRO A 698 28.53 12.25 -17.27
C PRO A 698 28.65 13.29 -18.40
N GLY A 699 27.79 14.32 -18.36
CA GLY A 699 27.81 15.42 -19.30
C GLY A 699 27.33 15.09 -20.72
N GLU A 700 26.97 13.82 -21.00
CA GLU A 700 26.47 13.40 -22.30
C GLU A 700 24.93 13.39 -22.33
N THR A 701 24.38 13.46 -23.55
CA THR A 701 22.95 13.29 -23.82
C THR A 701 22.72 11.92 -24.46
N THR A 702 21.96 11.06 -23.81
CA THR A 702 21.48 9.79 -24.35
C THR A 702 20.09 10.01 -24.94
N THR A 703 19.89 9.65 -26.21
CA THR A 703 18.60 9.74 -26.89
C THR A 703 18.12 8.35 -27.26
N LEU A 704 16.89 8.00 -26.85
CA LEU A 704 16.29 6.67 -27.07
C LEU A 704 14.85 6.81 -27.58
N PRO A 705 14.38 5.90 -28.43
CA PRO A 705 12.96 5.83 -28.76
C PRO A 705 12.17 5.25 -27.59
N LEU A 706 10.99 5.82 -27.38
CA LEU A 706 9.98 5.29 -26.46
C LEU A 706 9.04 4.38 -27.26
N ASP A 707 9.43 3.12 -27.41
CA ASP A 707 8.71 2.14 -28.21
C ASP A 707 7.59 1.51 -27.35
N VAL A 708 6.36 1.95 -27.52
CA VAL A 708 5.17 1.33 -26.94
C VAL A 708 4.56 0.40 -27.98
N ARG A 709 4.64 -0.91 -27.73
CA ARG A 709 4.13 -1.94 -28.64
C ARG A 709 2.63 -1.83 -28.79
N GLN A 710 2.13 -2.06 -30.00
CA GLN A 710 0.71 -2.04 -30.32
C GLN A 710 0.32 -3.30 -31.08
N GLU A 711 -0.87 -3.80 -30.81
CA GLU A 711 -1.49 -4.87 -31.57
C GLU A 711 -2.81 -4.39 -32.21
N SER A 712 -3.06 -4.82 -33.44
CA SER A 712 -4.16 -4.30 -34.25
C SER A 712 -5.54 -4.90 -33.91
N GLU A 713 -5.62 -6.02 -33.20
CA GLU A 713 -6.88 -6.77 -33.04
C GLU A 713 -7.46 -6.80 -31.62
N GLY A 714 -6.72 -6.45 -30.57
CA GLY A 714 -7.16 -6.46 -29.18
C GLY A 714 -7.88 -5.18 -28.74
N VAL A 715 -8.69 -5.28 -27.67
CA VAL A 715 -9.20 -4.08 -27.00
C VAL A 715 -8.14 -3.56 -26.03
N LYS A 716 -7.72 -2.31 -26.23
CA LYS A 716 -6.66 -1.66 -25.47
C LYS A 716 -7.23 -0.85 -24.32
N VAL A 717 -6.48 -0.71 -23.25
CA VAL A 717 -6.72 0.35 -22.26
C VAL A 717 -6.19 1.66 -22.85
N ILE A 718 -7.09 2.63 -23.04
CA ILE A 718 -6.80 3.89 -23.71
C ILE A 718 -6.75 5.09 -22.78
N GLY A 719 -7.12 4.92 -21.51
CA GLY A 719 -7.13 5.97 -20.50
C GLY A 719 -7.64 5.49 -19.16
N SER A 720 -7.85 6.44 -18.26
CA SER A 720 -8.38 6.18 -16.91
C SER A 720 -9.55 7.11 -16.60
N PHE A 721 -10.46 6.62 -15.74
CA PHE A 721 -11.59 7.37 -15.21
C PHE A 721 -11.86 6.91 -13.78
N ASN A 722 -12.02 7.83 -12.84
CA ASN A 722 -12.28 7.51 -11.45
C ASN A 722 -13.74 7.06 -11.23
N SER A 723 -13.96 5.77 -11.08
CA SER A 723 -15.29 5.20 -10.86
C SER A 723 -15.93 5.57 -9.50
N GLU A 724 -15.17 6.14 -8.58
CA GLU A 724 -15.71 6.67 -7.31
C GLU A 724 -16.32 8.09 -7.46
N ASP A 725 -16.21 8.72 -8.61
CA ASP A 725 -16.81 10.02 -8.84
C ASP A 725 -18.32 10.00 -8.69
N LEU A 726 -18.83 11.10 -8.12
CA LEU A 726 -20.20 11.21 -7.68
C LEU A 726 -21.08 11.87 -8.74
N PHE A 727 -22.28 11.34 -8.92
CA PHE A 727 -23.34 11.99 -9.66
C PHE A 727 -24.63 12.06 -8.81
N ASP A 728 -25.52 12.97 -9.15
CA ASP A 728 -26.82 13.07 -8.48
C ASP A 728 -27.80 12.06 -9.10
N LYS A 729 -28.28 11.15 -8.27
CA LYS A 729 -29.37 10.24 -8.61
C LYS A 729 -30.54 10.51 -7.66
N ASP A 730 -31.63 11.04 -8.20
CA ASP A 730 -32.86 11.30 -7.44
C ASP A 730 -32.62 12.18 -6.18
N GLY A 731 -31.71 13.16 -6.26
CA GLY A 731 -31.35 14.07 -5.17
C GLY A 731 -30.31 13.53 -4.21
N GLN A 732 -29.71 12.39 -4.49
CA GLN A 732 -28.65 11.79 -3.69
C GLN A 732 -27.34 11.68 -4.49
N ASN A 733 -26.25 12.13 -3.90
CA ASN A 733 -24.93 11.94 -4.48
C ASN A 733 -24.47 10.49 -4.29
N VAL A 734 -24.33 9.76 -5.39
CA VAL A 734 -23.89 8.36 -5.42
C VAL A 734 -22.69 8.21 -6.37
N SER A 735 -21.78 7.28 -6.07
CA SER A 735 -20.66 7.04 -6.99
C SER A 735 -21.06 6.15 -8.16
N ILE A 736 -20.37 6.30 -9.29
CA ILE A 736 -20.54 5.41 -10.46
C ILE A 736 -20.38 3.96 -10.01
N LEU A 737 -19.32 3.66 -9.26
CA LEU A 737 -19.03 2.33 -8.76
C LEU A 737 -20.17 1.74 -7.90
N SER A 738 -20.76 2.55 -7.00
CA SER A 738 -21.87 2.10 -6.16
C SER A 738 -23.11 1.69 -6.96
N GLN A 739 -23.31 2.29 -8.12
CA GLN A 739 -24.46 2.04 -8.98
C GLN A 739 -24.20 0.95 -10.02
N THR A 740 -22.99 0.84 -10.52
CA THR A 740 -22.62 -0.14 -11.55
C THR A 740 -22.19 -1.49 -10.98
N GLY A 741 -21.79 -1.52 -9.74
CA GLY A 741 -21.09 -2.68 -9.19
C GLY A 741 -19.75 -2.93 -9.87
N ARG A 742 -19.21 -4.11 -9.68
CA ARG A 742 -17.87 -4.49 -10.18
C ARG A 742 -17.90 -5.00 -11.62
N GLY A 743 -16.90 -4.62 -12.40
CA GLY A 743 -16.73 -5.00 -13.81
C GLY A 743 -16.84 -3.80 -14.74
N TYR A 744 -17.04 -4.08 -16.04
CA TYR A 744 -17.22 -3.04 -17.05
C TYR A 744 -18.60 -2.39 -16.97
N TYR A 745 -18.68 -1.12 -17.39
CA TYR A 745 -19.90 -0.35 -17.54
C TYR A 745 -19.76 0.63 -18.71
N VAL A 746 -20.90 1.08 -19.24
CA VAL A 746 -20.96 2.19 -20.17
C VAL A 746 -21.33 3.45 -19.40
N LEU A 747 -20.59 4.54 -19.59
CA LEU A 747 -20.90 5.85 -19.06
C LEU A 747 -21.10 6.82 -20.24
N GLY A 748 -22.25 7.48 -20.28
CA GLY A 748 -22.60 8.47 -21.28
C GLY A 748 -22.90 9.82 -20.63
N VAL A 749 -22.25 10.90 -21.07
CA VAL A 749 -22.63 12.28 -20.76
C VAL A 749 -23.38 12.84 -21.96
N LEU A 750 -24.62 13.25 -21.74
CA LEU A 750 -25.59 13.57 -22.80
C LEU A 750 -25.81 15.05 -22.97
N GLY A 751 -26.00 15.52 -24.22
CA GLY A 751 -26.52 16.84 -24.56
C GLY A 751 -27.94 16.70 -25.08
N ILE A 752 -28.95 16.87 -24.22
CA ILE A 752 -30.34 16.58 -24.57
C ILE A 752 -30.91 17.60 -25.57
N GLY A 753 -31.61 17.02 -26.56
CA GLY A 753 -32.17 17.79 -27.67
C GLY A 753 -31.15 18.14 -28.76
N GLN A 754 -29.94 17.62 -28.64
CA GLN A 754 -28.95 17.74 -29.73
C GLN A 754 -29.00 16.49 -30.63
N GLU A 755 -28.89 16.71 -31.95
CA GLU A 755 -28.90 15.63 -32.94
C GLU A 755 -27.89 14.51 -32.66
N PRO A 756 -26.62 14.80 -32.26
CA PRO A 756 -25.66 13.75 -31.95
C PRO A 756 -26.10 12.80 -30.80
N THR A 757 -26.73 13.36 -29.76
CA THR A 757 -27.23 12.58 -28.62
C THR A 757 -28.43 11.72 -29.03
N ASN A 758 -29.39 12.27 -29.77
CA ASN A 758 -30.55 11.51 -30.23
C ASN A 758 -30.11 10.37 -31.16
N HIS A 759 -29.17 10.63 -32.06
CA HIS A 759 -28.60 9.60 -32.93
C HIS A 759 -27.91 8.49 -32.13
N ALA A 760 -27.09 8.84 -31.13
CA ALA A 760 -26.40 7.92 -30.27
C ALA A 760 -27.37 7.00 -29.49
N LEU A 761 -28.44 7.57 -28.92
CA LEU A 761 -29.45 6.82 -28.19
C LEU A 761 -30.22 5.86 -29.08
N HIS A 762 -30.62 6.28 -30.29
CA HIS A 762 -31.27 5.37 -31.27
C HIS A 762 -30.35 4.26 -31.74
N ASP A 763 -29.05 4.50 -31.89
CA ASP A 763 -28.08 3.47 -32.26
C ASP A 763 -27.91 2.44 -31.13
N ILE A 764 -27.92 2.90 -29.86
CA ILE A 764 -27.90 2.02 -28.70
C ILE A 764 -29.18 1.16 -28.63
N GLU A 765 -30.36 1.75 -28.88
CA GLU A 765 -31.63 1.03 -28.91
C GLU A 765 -31.63 -0.12 -29.93
N LYS A 766 -31.10 0.11 -31.14
CA LYS A 766 -30.98 -0.93 -32.18
C LYS A 766 -30.17 -2.14 -31.73
N MET A 767 -29.25 -1.93 -30.79
CA MET A 767 -28.38 -2.99 -30.28
C MET A 767 -28.79 -3.52 -28.90
N LYS A 768 -29.98 -3.14 -28.40
CA LYS A 768 -30.49 -3.48 -27.07
C LYS A 768 -30.28 -4.95 -26.70
N ASP A 769 -30.73 -5.88 -27.54
CA ASP A 769 -30.68 -7.32 -27.21
C ASP A 769 -29.25 -7.84 -27.00
N LYS A 770 -28.31 -7.33 -27.80
CA LYS A 770 -26.88 -7.69 -27.65
C LYS A 770 -26.25 -7.06 -26.40
N LEU A 771 -26.62 -5.83 -26.11
CA LEU A 771 -26.13 -5.11 -24.93
C LEU A 771 -26.75 -5.67 -23.64
N ASP A 772 -28.01 -6.04 -23.65
CA ASP A 772 -28.68 -6.75 -22.56
C ASP A 772 -28.08 -8.14 -22.31
N LYS A 773 -27.67 -8.84 -23.36
CA LYS A 773 -26.94 -10.12 -23.25
C LYS A 773 -25.56 -9.93 -22.63
N TRP A 774 -24.87 -8.84 -22.94
CA TRP A 774 -23.61 -8.46 -22.26
C TRP A 774 -23.85 -8.17 -20.78
N GLY A 775 -25.03 -7.64 -20.44
CA GLY A 775 -25.55 -7.57 -19.07
C GLY A 775 -24.86 -6.57 -18.17
N ARG A 776 -24.14 -5.61 -18.72
CA ARG A 776 -23.44 -4.57 -17.95
C ARG A 776 -24.27 -3.30 -17.83
N PRO A 777 -24.07 -2.51 -16.76
CA PRO A 777 -24.79 -1.26 -16.55
C PRO A 777 -24.44 -0.17 -17.57
N PHE A 778 -25.45 0.66 -17.86
CA PHE A 778 -25.33 1.91 -18.60
C PHE A 778 -25.65 3.07 -17.67
N VAL A 779 -24.72 3.99 -17.41
CA VAL A 779 -24.96 5.21 -16.64
C VAL A 779 -25.05 6.36 -17.64
N LEU A 780 -26.22 6.97 -17.74
CA LEU A 780 -26.47 8.09 -18.66
C LEU A 780 -26.71 9.37 -17.84
N LEU A 781 -25.80 10.34 -17.98
CA LEU A 781 -25.77 11.55 -17.18
C LEU A 781 -26.25 12.74 -17.98
N PHE A 782 -27.10 13.54 -17.35
CA PHE A 782 -27.53 14.84 -17.84
C PHE A 782 -26.65 15.95 -17.26
N LYS A 783 -26.46 17.01 -18.01
CA LYS A 783 -25.66 18.17 -17.58
C LYS A 783 -26.28 18.92 -16.39
N ASN A 784 -27.59 18.91 -16.27
CA ASN A 784 -28.33 19.58 -15.20
C ASN A 784 -29.80 19.11 -15.13
N GLU A 785 -30.53 19.57 -14.12
CA GLU A 785 -31.96 19.24 -13.94
C GLU A 785 -32.85 19.66 -15.13
N ALA A 786 -32.55 20.77 -15.81
CA ALA A 786 -33.34 21.22 -16.95
C ALA A 786 -33.25 20.24 -18.11
N GLU A 787 -32.08 19.68 -18.39
CA GLU A 787 -31.88 18.63 -19.38
C GLU A 787 -32.51 17.30 -18.96
N ALA A 788 -32.42 16.94 -17.69
CA ALA A 788 -33.10 15.76 -17.15
C ALA A 788 -34.64 15.87 -17.37
N LYS A 789 -35.24 17.02 -17.10
CA LYS A 789 -36.66 17.27 -17.35
C LYS A 789 -37.02 17.23 -18.82
N LYS A 790 -36.18 17.79 -19.72
CA LYS A 790 -36.37 17.67 -21.18
C LYS A 790 -36.38 16.21 -21.62
N PHE A 791 -35.43 15.41 -21.15
CA PHE A 791 -35.34 13.99 -21.46
C PHE A 791 -36.58 13.23 -20.97
N GLN A 792 -37.10 13.51 -19.79
CA GLN A 792 -38.31 12.88 -19.28
C GLN A 792 -39.52 13.14 -20.19
N ALA A 793 -39.62 14.34 -20.76
CA ALA A 793 -40.67 14.68 -21.75
C ALA A 793 -40.48 13.90 -23.08
N GLN A 794 -39.24 13.59 -23.44
CA GLN A 794 -38.89 12.86 -24.68
C GLN A 794 -38.65 11.37 -24.46
N LYS A 795 -38.76 10.86 -23.22
CA LYS A 795 -38.45 9.45 -22.90
C LYS A 795 -39.22 8.43 -23.73
N GLY A 796 -40.41 8.78 -24.21
CA GLY A 796 -41.19 7.99 -25.12
C GLY A 796 -40.56 7.83 -26.51
N GLU A 797 -39.62 8.63 -26.89
CA GLU A 797 -38.86 8.53 -28.14
C GLU A 797 -37.78 7.45 -28.07
N PHE A 798 -37.36 7.07 -26.82
CA PHE A 798 -36.30 6.07 -26.56
C PHE A 798 -36.82 4.91 -25.68
N PRO A 799 -37.78 4.13 -26.12
CA PRO A 799 -38.44 3.10 -25.31
C PRO A 799 -37.59 1.85 -25.09
N ASN A 800 -36.56 1.63 -25.91
CA ASN A 800 -35.82 0.35 -26.00
C ASN A 800 -34.34 0.51 -25.56
N LEU A 801 -34.02 1.38 -24.64
CA LEU A 801 -32.67 1.42 -24.05
C LEU A 801 -32.37 0.11 -23.26
N PRO A 802 -31.08 -0.23 -23.07
CA PRO A 802 -30.69 -1.42 -22.33
C PRO A 802 -31.34 -1.50 -20.94
N ALA A 803 -31.71 -2.69 -20.50
CA ALA A 803 -32.48 -2.90 -19.28
C ALA A 803 -31.79 -2.40 -18.00
N LYS A 804 -30.45 -2.38 -17.98
CA LYS A 804 -29.64 -1.88 -16.85
C LYS A 804 -29.21 -0.42 -17.03
N THR A 805 -30.05 0.41 -17.64
CA THR A 805 -29.78 1.84 -17.78
C THR A 805 -30.15 2.61 -16.52
N ILE A 806 -29.20 3.37 -16.01
CA ILE A 806 -29.29 4.24 -14.82
C ILE A 806 -29.16 5.68 -15.30
N PHE A 807 -30.05 6.56 -14.86
CA PHE A 807 -30.02 7.97 -15.18
C PHE A 807 -29.58 8.80 -13.96
N GLY A 808 -28.86 9.91 -14.22
CA GLY A 808 -28.46 10.84 -13.17
C GLY A 808 -28.01 12.17 -13.74
N ILE A 809 -27.52 13.06 -12.89
CA ILE A 809 -27.05 14.39 -13.25
C ILE A 809 -25.57 14.50 -12.87
N ASP A 810 -24.74 14.88 -13.85
CA ASP A 810 -23.36 15.26 -13.62
C ASP A 810 -23.33 16.69 -13.05
N LYS A 811 -23.42 16.79 -11.73
CA LYS A 811 -23.48 18.06 -11.04
C LYS A 811 -22.19 18.85 -11.23
N ASP A 812 -22.34 20.09 -11.69
CA ASP A 812 -21.21 20.99 -12.00
C ASP A 812 -20.26 20.48 -13.11
N GLY A 813 -20.66 19.42 -13.84
CA GLY A 813 -19.90 18.86 -14.96
C GLY A 813 -18.57 18.21 -14.55
N ILE A 814 -18.46 17.70 -13.31
CA ILE A 814 -17.22 17.15 -12.77
C ILE A 814 -16.77 15.92 -13.55
N ILE A 815 -17.70 15.00 -13.82
CA ILE A 815 -17.42 13.76 -14.56
C ILE A 815 -17.03 14.08 -16.02
N GLN A 816 -17.76 14.99 -16.67
CA GLN A 816 -17.43 15.45 -18.01
C GLN A 816 -16.01 16.04 -18.05
N GLN A 817 -15.69 16.95 -17.12
CA GLN A 817 -14.38 17.60 -17.05
C GLN A 817 -13.24 16.60 -16.81
N GLU A 818 -13.45 15.61 -15.96
CA GLU A 818 -12.46 14.56 -15.73
C GLU A 818 -12.20 13.75 -17.00
N ILE A 819 -13.26 13.25 -17.66
CA ILE A 819 -13.08 12.50 -18.92
C ILE A 819 -12.36 13.35 -19.97
N VAL A 820 -12.77 14.61 -20.13
CA VAL A 820 -12.14 15.54 -21.05
C VAL A 820 -10.65 15.72 -20.76
N LYS A 821 -10.30 15.90 -19.49
CA LYS A 821 -8.92 16.07 -19.03
C LYS A 821 -8.09 14.81 -19.23
N GLU A 822 -8.57 13.68 -18.74
CA GLU A 822 -7.84 12.41 -18.76
C GLU A 822 -7.67 11.84 -20.17
N MET A 823 -8.70 12.00 -21.01
CA MET A 823 -8.67 11.59 -22.40
C MET A 823 -8.11 12.67 -23.34
N LYS A 824 -7.71 13.85 -22.80
CA LYS A 824 -7.16 15.01 -23.56
C LYS A 824 -8.02 15.41 -24.74
N LEU A 825 -9.33 15.47 -24.53
CA LEU A 825 -10.26 15.83 -25.58
C LEU A 825 -10.10 17.31 -25.96
N ARG A 826 -9.96 17.58 -27.25
CA ARG A 826 -9.74 18.96 -27.77
C ARG A 826 -10.96 19.83 -27.61
N ASN A 827 -12.16 19.29 -27.79
CA ASN A 827 -13.41 20.00 -27.66
C ASN A 827 -14.09 19.66 -26.34
N THR A 828 -13.90 20.50 -25.33
CA THR A 828 -14.37 20.29 -23.96
C THR A 828 -15.89 20.29 -23.79
N GLU A 829 -16.63 20.90 -24.73
CA GLU A 829 -18.09 21.10 -24.68
C GLU A 829 -18.88 20.18 -25.60
N GLN A 830 -18.20 19.40 -26.42
CA GLN A 830 -18.87 18.56 -27.42
C GLN A 830 -19.48 17.30 -26.77
N LEU A 831 -20.80 17.18 -26.87
CA LEU A 831 -21.59 16.06 -26.39
C LEU A 831 -22.27 15.33 -27.56
N PRO A 832 -22.66 14.05 -27.38
CA PRO A 832 -22.43 13.23 -26.19
C PRO A 832 -20.98 12.72 -26.06
N ILE A 833 -20.59 12.33 -24.85
CA ILE A 833 -19.37 11.56 -24.61
C ILE A 833 -19.79 10.18 -24.11
N PHE A 834 -19.29 9.12 -24.72
CA PHE A 834 -19.47 7.74 -24.26
C PHE A 834 -18.14 7.07 -24.01
N ILE A 835 -18.01 6.41 -22.85
CA ILE A 835 -16.86 5.54 -22.53
C ILE A 835 -17.34 4.16 -22.11
N ILE A 836 -16.51 3.14 -22.36
CA ILE A 836 -16.56 1.87 -21.61
C ILE A 836 -15.39 1.90 -20.66
N ALA A 837 -15.70 1.83 -19.38
CA ALA A 837 -14.71 1.78 -18.33
C ALA A 837 -14.98 0.62 -17.38
N ASP A 838 -14.04 0.35 -16.48
CA ASP A 838 -14.21 -0.68 -15.46
C ASP A 838 -13.89 -0.17 -14.04
N THR A 839 -14.13 -1.03 -13.07
CA THR A 839 -13.91 -0.73 -11.65
C THR A 839 -12.44 -0.60 -11.23
N PHE A 840 -11.51 -0.84 -12.14
CA PHE A 840 -10.08 -0.53 -11.99
C PHE A 840 -9.70 0.78 -12.66
N ASN A 841 -10.70 1.63 -12.94
CA ASN A 841 -10.53 2.93 -13.57
C ASN A 841 -9.95 2.89 -15.00
N ARG A 842 -10.02 1.74 -15.70
CA ARG A 842 -9.49 1.60 -17.06
C ARG A 842 -10.57 1.96 -18.08
N ILE A 843 -10.27 2.88 -19.00
CA ILE A 843 -11.10 3.17 -20.17
C ILE A 843 -10.61 2.30 -21.34
N VAL A 844 -11.54 1.61 -21.98
CA VAL A 844 -11.27 0.73 -23.14
C VAL A 844 -12.02 1.15 -24.41
N PHE A 845 -12.90 2.14 -24.31
CA PHE A 845 -13.65 2.72 -25.44
C PHE A 845 -13.96 4.19 -25.16
N LEU A 846 -13.87 5.00 -26.18
CA LEU A 846 -14.27 6.42 -26.15
C LEU A 846 -14.95 6.79 -27.47
N SER A 847 -16.03 7.54 -27.36
CA SER A 847 -16.69 8.22 -28.48
C SER A 847 -17.10 9.63 -28.01
N GLN A 848 -16.89 10.63 -28.84
CA GLN A 848 -17.30 12.00 -28.56
C GLN A 848 -18.01 12.63 -29.77
N GLY A 849 -19.14 13.28 -29.49
CA GLY A 849 -19.92 13.97 -30.51
C GLY A 849 -20.68 13.03 -31.43
N TYR A 850 -20.82 13.45 -32.70
CA TYR A 850 -21.58 12.69 -33.70
C TYR A 850 -20.80 11.44 -34.15
N THR A 851 -21.28 10.26 -33.76
CA THR A 851 -20.65 8.98 -34.09
C THR A 851 -21.67 8.09 -34.79
N ILE A 852 -21.39 7.69 -36.02
CA ILE A 852 -22.23 6.75 -36.75
C ILE A 852 -21.97 5.32 -36.26
N GLY A 853 -23.05 4.59 -35.97
CA GLY A 853 -22.97 3.20 -35.53
C GLY A 853 -22.38 3.03 -34.12
N LEU A 854 -22.64 3.97 -33.22
CA LEU A 854 -22.18 3.90 -31.83
C LEU A 854 -22.59 2.59 -31.16
N GLY A 855 -23.85 2.18 -31.29
CA GLY A 855 -24.34 0.92 -30.71
C GLY A 855 -23.57 -0.30 -31.22
N GLU A 856 -23.22 -0.34 -32.50
CA GLU A 856 -22.41 -1.42 -33.09
C GLU A 856 -20.98 -1.40 -32.57
N GLN A 857 -20.38 -0.21 -32.39
CA GLN A 857 -19.05 -0.06 -31.82
C GLN A 857 -19.00 -0.52 -30.37
N LEU A 858 -20.02 -0.16 -29.56
CA LEU A 858 -20.17 -0.65 -28.20
C LEU A 858 -20.28 -2.18 -28.16
N VAL A 859 -21.10 -2.79 -29.02
CA VAL A 859 -21.23 -4.24 -29.12
C VAL A 859 -19.93 -4.90 -29.57
N LYS A 860 -19.24 -4.34 -30.57
CA LYS A 860 -17.94 -4.86 -31.04
C LYS A 860 -16.89 -4.83 -29.94
N THR A 861 -16.83 -3.74 -29.19
CA THR A 861 -15.91 -3.63 -28.04
C THR A 861 -16.31 -4.60 -26.94
N SER A 862 -17.58 -4.61 -26.51
CA SER A 862 -18.07 -5.45 -25.41
C SER A 862 -17.95 -6.94 -25.69
N SER A 863 -18.01 -7.36 -26.97
CA SER A 863 -17.84 -8.77 -27.35
C SER A 863 -16.41 -9.30 -27.18
N LYS A 864 -15.44 -8.40 -26.95
CA LYS A 864 -14.03 -8.71 -26.73
C LYS A 864 -13.60 -8.51 -25.27
N LEU A 865 -14.53 -8.09 -24.39
CA LEU A 865 -14.37 -7.91 -22.94
C LEU A 865 -14.98 -9.08 -22.17
#